data_397504efe4ef026f5c0eeb8bc543a075
#
_entry.id   397504efe4ef026f5c0eeb8bc543a075
#
_cell.length_a   1.000
_cell.length_b   1.000
_cell.length_c   1.000
_cell.angle_alpha   90.00
_cell.angle_beta   90.00
_cell.angle_gamma   90.00
#
_symmetry.space_group_name_H-M   'P 1'
#
loop_
_entity.id
_entity.type
_entity.pdbx_description
1 polymer ?
#
loop_
_entity_poly.entity_id
_entity_poly.type
_entity_poly.pdbx_seq_one_letter_code
_entity_poly.pdbx_strand_id
1 'polypeptide(L)'
;MLSHWPHPARMLAAALGVAIFATSLNAQENSFCLACHGDTANFTGQADSARLVVTQDEFAGSVHGGFGMSCVTCHQGFEYPHPDEYQPVSCSGCHGGEGREYVESVHGYAAERGNPRAPTCAGCHGAHDIRRSADPESHTYHARVAETCTECHSTGGLLTDEYLKLPTPALQYARSVHGTANGNGHPEAATCTDCHGVHDLRGHFDPDSKINRRNVSATCGACHPEVTADYDRSIHGRAVAAGVSDSPTCTDCHGEHLILHPDDPDAGTYSGRLATQVCGACHNDPVIIAKYGLQEEVVLSYSDSYHGWATRRASQTSATCVSCHTAHLILPAADPQSSVAAGNVVATCAQCHEGATAAFAQSYNHVAASSTTNAGRRIFTTIYISLIIFVIGGMALHNAIIFNYYMVEKRRRDGAERGFLRFDRIQIAQHATLAITFIVLVITGFALRYPEAGWVRVTGLGLLAEPVRSTVHRIAGVGLVLFSFVHVLYIIVMRRGRDEFIAMTPNARDAKDFVDNMRFYTWRSPLRARFGRYDYTQKAEYWALVWGTALMAFTGVVLWFPALATGLFPTWIVSISETVHFYEAWLATLAIVVWHFFFVMIHPEVYPMSWIWLTGNMPEHEAMAVHGRWYDEDLADDRDVQNGLSGREDSPGDQA
;
A
#
# COMPACT_ATOMS: atom_id res chain seq x y z
N MET A 1 -34.38 -9.25 -97.94
CA MET A 1 -34.43 -8.07 -97.13
C MET A 1 -33.30 -8.21 -96.10
N LEU A 2 -32.16 -7.62 -96.37
CA LEU A 2 -30.89 -7.79 -95.65
C LEU A 2 -30.66 -6.61 -94.70
N SER A 3 -30.54 -6.87 -93.46
CA SER A 3 -30.29 -5.96 -92.36
C SER A 3 -28.79 -5.60 -92.29
N HIS A 4 -28.47 -4.32 -92.15
CA HIS A 4 -27.13 -3.82 -91.89
C HIS A 4 -26.82 -3.94 -90.38
N TRP A 5 -25.75 -4.71 -90.11
CA TRP A 5 -25.11 -4.64 -88.79
C TRP A 5 -23.78 -3.91 -88.87
N PRO A 6 -23.44 -2.94 -88.03
CA PRO A 6 -22.14 -2.29 -88.09
C PRO A 6 -21.08 -3.14 -87.39
N HIS A 7 -19.88 -3.19 -87.93
CA HIS A 7 -18.72 -3.97 -87.50
C HIS A 7 -18.22 -3.50 -86.07
N PRO A 8 -17.93 -4.44 -85.17
CA PRO A 8 -17.47 -4.11 -83.78
C PRO A 8 -16.07 -3.48 -83.74
N ALA A 9 -15.28 -3.57 -84.82
CA ALA A 9 -13.91 -3.02 -84.82
C ALA A 9 -13.80 -1.48 -84.83
N ARG A 10 -14.86 -0.75 -85.21
CA ARG A 10 -14.85 0.74 -85.14
C ARG A 10 -15.21 1.32 -83.79
N MET A 11 -15.95 0.63 -82.94
CA MET A 11 -16.23 1.06 -81.60
C MET A 11 -15.06 0.85 -80.61
N LEU A 12 -14.23 -0.20 -80.84
CA LEU A 12 -13.04 -0.42 -80.04
C LEU A 12 -11.96 0.62 -80.28
N ALA A 13 -11.79 1.13 -81.47
CA ALA A 13 -10.80 2.17 -81.79
C ALA A 13 -11.18 3.55 -81.24
N ALA A 14 -12.50 3.87 -81.15
CA ALA A 14 -12.96 5.10 -80.57
C ALA A 14 -12.89 5.08 -79.00
N ALA A 15 -13.18 3.91 -78.37
CA ALA A 15 -13.05 3.75 -76.95
C ALA A 15 -11.61 3.74 -76.44
N LEU A 16 -10.67 3.11 -77.17
CA LEU A 16 -9.22 3.17 -76.88
C LEU A 16 -8.63 4.56 -77.13
N GLY A 17 -9.09 5.30 -78.13
CA GLY A 17 -8.63 6.68 -78.33
C GLY A 17 -9.02 7.66 -77.26
N VAL A 18 -10.25 7.55 -76.67
CA VAL A 18 -10.72 8.38 -75.57
C VAL A 18 -10.02 7.96 -74.28
N ALA A 19 -9.72 6.69 -74.02
CA ALA A 19 -9.03 6.26 -72.79
C ALA A 19 -7.54 6.68 -72.81
N ILE A 20 -6.87 6.71 -73.95
CA ILE A 20 -5.47 7.14 -74.05
C ILE A 20 -5.35 8.67 -73.97
N PHE A 21 -6.36 9.42 -74.43
CA PHE A 21 -6.36 10.90 -74.29
C PHE A 21 -6.68 11.30 -72.88
N ALA A 22 -7.55 10.60 -72.17
CA ALA A 22 -7.87 10.91 -70.77
C ALA A 22 -6.70 10.69 -69.82
N THR A 23 -5.86 9.64 -70.04
CA THR A 23 -4.68 9.35 -69.20
C THR A 23 -3.52 10.34 -69.43
N SER A 24 -3.40 10.93 -70.62
CA SER A 24 -2.33 11.89 -70.93
C SER A 24 -2.63 13.32 -70.40
N LEU A 25 -3.91 13.69 -70.29
CA LEU A 25 -4.29 14.99 -69.75
C LEU A 25 -4.03 15.10 -68.23
N ASN A 26 -4.29 14.05 -67.48
CA ASN A 26 -4.12 14.08 -66.02
C ASN A 26 -2.64 14.12 -65.58
N ALA A 27 -1.70 13.50 -66.33
CA ALA A 27 -0.27 13.58 -66.01
C ALA A 27 0.35 14.96 -66.31
N GLN A 28 -0.24 15.72 -67.21
CA GLN A 28 0.23 17.03 -67.59
C GLN A 28 -0.20 18.11 -66.58
N GLU A 29 -1.34 17.91 -65.89
CA GLU A 29 -1.85 18.82 -64.86
C GLU A 29 -1.00 18.76 -63.55
N ASN A 30 -0.62 17.59 -63.07
CA ASN A 30 0.21 17.45 -61.88
C ASN A 30 1.59 18.10 -62.05
N SER A 31 2.23 17.90 -63.19
CA SER A 31 3.53 18.49 -63.49
C SER A 31 3.50 20.02 -63.55
N PHE A 32 2.36 20.59 -63.95
CA PHE A 32 2.16 22.04 -63.94
C PHE A 32 2.11 22.63 -62.53
N CYS A 33 1.36 22.02 -61.62
CA CYS A 33 1.29 22.44 -60.24
C CYS A 33 2.64 22.25 -59.52
N LEU A 34 3.28 21.10 -59.73
CA LEU A 34 4.56 20.76 -59.11
C LEU A 34 5.73 21.60 -59.63
N ALA A 35 5.60 22.28 -60.77
CA ALA A 35 6.61 23.24 -61.23
C ALA A 35 6.81 24.41 -60.25
N CYS A 36 5.77 24.77 -59.48
CA CYS A 36 5.85 25.77 -58.41
C CYS A 36 5.84 25.11 -57.03
N HIS A 37 4.93 24.19 -56.77
CA HIS A 37 4.73 23.57 -55.44
C HIS A 37 5.70 22.45 -55.15
N GLY A 38 6.52 22.00 -56.11
CA GLY A 38 7.53 20.96 -55.89
C GLY A 38 8.87 21.48 -55.37
N ASP A 39 9.09 22.79 -55.27
CA ASP A 39 10.37 23.36 -54.87
C ASP A 39 10.19 24.38 -53.73
N THR A 40 10.86 24.14 -52.61
CA THR A 40 10.88 25.02 -51.44
C THR A 40 11.41 26.41 -51.73
N ALA A 41 12.27 26.55 -52.76
CA ALA A 41 12.86 27.85 -53.15
C ALA A 41 11.81 28.85 -53.62
N ASN A 42 10.67 28.39 -54.12
CA ASN A 42 9.58 29.24 -54.62
C ASN A 42 8.78 29.89 -53.50
N PHE A 43 8.89 29.43 -52.25
CA PHE A 43 8.12 29.90 -51.09
C PHE A 43 9.01 30.43 -49.97
N THR A 44 10.27 30.76 -50.27
CA THR A 44 11.20 31.35 -49.29
C THR A 44 10.68 32.68 -48.75
N GLY A 45 10.52 32.79 -47.41
CA GLY A 45 10.05 34.01 -46.76
C GLY A 45 8.55 34.06 -46.46
N GLN A 46 7.78 33.05 -46.84
CA GLN A 46 6.38 32.91 -46.47
C GLN A 46 6.24 32.18 -45.13
N ALA A 47 5.34 32.62 -44.25
CA ALA A 47 5.19 32.08 -42.92
C ALA A 47 4.81 30.58 -42.86
N ASP A 48 4.12 30.09 -43.89
CA ASP A 48 3.65 28.71 -44.02
C ASP A 48 4.27 27.95 -45.18
N SER A 49 5.51 28.29 -45.56
CA SER A 49 6.18 27.74 -46.75
C SER A 49 6.19 26.22 -46.80
N ALA A 50 6.35 25.54 -45.69
CA ALA A 50 6.35 24.08 -45.59
C ALA A 50 5.01 23.43 -46.01
N ARG A 51 3.89 24.11 -45.80
CA ARG A 51 2.54 23.62 -46.17
C ARG A 51 2.22 23.81 -47.66
N LEU A 52 2.99 24.63 -48.33
CA LEU A 52 2.79 24.96 -49.75
C LEU A 52 3.63 24.08 -50.66
N VAL A 53 4.56 23.28 -50.10
CA VAL A 53 5.46 22.42 -50.88
C VAL A 53 4.97 20.97 -50.79
N VAL A 54 4.85 20.35 -51.96
CA VAL A 54 4.48 18.96 -52.14
C VAL A 54 5.48 18.30 -53.09
N THR A 55 6.21 17.31 -52.65
CA THR A 55 7.13 16.63 -53.55
C THR A 55 6.39 15.61 -54.42
N GLN A 56 6.90 15.41 -55.62
CA GLN A 56 6.32 14.42 -56.53
C GLN A 56 6.34 12.99 -55.95
N ASP A 57 7.41 12.63 -55.23
CA ASP A 57 7.58 11.30 -54.62
C ASP A 57 6.58 11.12 -53.44
N GLU A 58 6.37 12.15 -52.63
CA GLU A 58 5.41 12.14 -51.54
C GLU A 58 3.98 11.90 -52.07
N PHE A 59 3.53 12.67 -53.04
CA PHE A 59 2.20 12.50 -53.60
C PHE A 59 2.08 11.16 -54.38
N ALA A 60 3.07 10.78 -55.18
CA ALA A 60 3.05 9.52 -55.92
C ALA A 60 3.07 8.29 -55.00
N GLY A 61 3.69 8.40 -53.80
CA GLY A 61 3.69 7.39 -52.74
C GLY A 61 2.37 7.30 -51.96
N SER A 62 1.50 8.32 -52.07
CA SER A 62 0.20 8.29 -51.44
C SER A 62 -0.80 7.37 -52.12
N VAL A 63 -1.87 6.96 -51.43
CA VAL A 63 -2.93 6.12 -52.06
C VAL A 63 -3.59 6.85 -53.23
N HIS A 64 -3.79 8.16 -53.12
CA HIS A 64 -4.44 8.95 -54.17
C HIS A 64 -3.52 9.16 -55.38
N GLY A 65 -2.26 9.47 -55.17
CA GLY A 65 -1.27 9.55 -56.22
C GLY A 65 -1.02 8.20 -56.92
N GLY A 66 -0.99 7.12 -56.14
CA GLY A 66 -0.89 5.74 -56.65
C GLY A 66 -2.08 5.31 -57.54
N PHE A 67 -3.27 5.87 -57.30
CA PHE A 67 -4.44 5.73 -58.17
C PHE A 67 -4.41 6.67 -59.40
N GLY A 68 -3.41 7.52 -59.52
CA GLY A 68 -3.27 8.46 -60.66
C GLY A 68 -4.24 9.65 -60.57
N MET A 69 -4.69 10.04 -59.38
CA MET A 69 -5.50 11.25 -59.24
C MET A 69 -4.69 12.50 -59.53
N SER A 70 -5.35 13.51 -60.05
CA SER A 70 -4.74 14.83 -60.30
C SER A 70 -4.93 15.76 -59.13
N CYS A 71 -4.07 16.77 -58.99
CA CYS A 71 -4.17 17.81 -57.97
C CYS A 71 -5.55 18.47 -57.94
N VAL A 72 -6.11 18.79 -59.13
CA VAL A 72 -7.42 19.42 -59.31
C VAL A 72 -8.60 18.51 -58.95
N THR A 73 -8.40 17.24 -58.74
CA THR A 73 -9.44 16.32 -58.23
C THR A 73 -9.84 16.71 -56.81
N CYS A 74 -8.88 17.13 -56.03
CA CYS A 74 -9.09 17.59 -54.64
C CYS A 74 -9.16 19.10 -54.57
N HIS A 75 -8.28 19.81 -55.27
CA HIS A 75 -8.20 21.28 -55.31
C HIS A 75 -9.07 21.80 -56.50
N GLN A 76 -10.38 21.74 -56.33
CA GLN A 76 -11.34 22.15 -57.36
C GLN A 76 -11.41 23.68 -57.53
N GLY A 77 -11.56 24.15 -58.78
CA GLY A 77 -11.74 25.55 -59.09
C GLY A 77 -10.44 26.38 -59.10
N PHE A 78 -9.27 25.75 -59.09
CA PHE A 78 -7.99 26.42 -59.23
C PHE A 78 -7.67 26.64 -60.70
N GLU A 79 -7.68 27.92 -61.10
CA GLU A 79 -7.21 28.38 -62.42
C GLU A 79 -6.00 29.29 -62.21
N TYR A 80 -4.94 29.09 -62.99
CA TYR A 80 -3.73 29.92 -62.87
C TYR A 80 -3.90 31.27 -63.63
N PRO A 81 -3.53 32.38 -63.00
CA PRO A 81 -3.08 32.55 -61.61
C PRO A 81 -4.23 32.41 -60.58
N HIS A 82 -4.01 31.57 -59.56
CA HIS A 82 -5.00 31.39 -58.49
C HIS A 82 -4.81 32.40 -57.35
N PRO A 83 -5.86 32.73 -56.58
CA PRO A 83 -5.78 33.58 -55.43
C PRO A 83 -5.00 32.90 -54.28
N ASP A 84 -4.45 33.68 -53.37
CA ASP A 84 -3.74 33.20 -52.16
C ASP A 84 -4.68 32.48 -51.17
N GLU A 85 -5.96 32.81 -51.18
CA GLU A 85 -6.99 32.13 -50.38
C GLU A 85 -7.66 31.03 -51.18
N TYR A 86 -7.73 29.83 -50.59
CA TYR A 86 -8.33 28.64 -51.18
C TYR A 86 -9.48 28.09 -50.34
N GLN A 87 -10.40 27.43 -50.97
CA GLN A 87 -11.43 26.67 -50.28
C GLN A 87 -10.85 25.39 -49.69
N PRO A 88 -11.14 25.03 -48.44
CA PRO A 88 -10.69 23.76 -47.83
C PRO A 88 -11.14 22.58 -48.70
N VAL A 89 -10.25 21.61 -48.87
CA VAL A 89 -10.56 20.38 -49.58
C VAL A 89 -11.59 19.55 -48.84
N SER A 90 -12.65 19.15 -49.51
CA SER A 90 -13.70 18.30 -48.97
C SER A 90 -13.49 16.83 -49.30
N CYS A 91 -13.00 16.07 -48.35
CA CYS A 91 -12.82 14.60 -48.48
C CYS A 91 -14.16 13.87 -48.54
N SER A 92 -15.19 14.41 -47.86
CA SER A 92 -16.55 13.81 -47.76
C SER A 92 -17.27 13.68 -49.12
N GLY A 93 -16.80 14.40 -50.17
CA GLY A 93 -17.34 14.26 -51.52
C GLY A 93 -17.15 12.83 -52.09
N CYS A 94 -16.08 12.16 -51.72
CA CYS A 94 -15.76 10.76 -52.11
C CYS A 94 -15.89 9.80 -50.94
N HIS A 95 -15.52 10.24 -49.72
CA HIS A 95 -15.55 9.47 -48.49
C HIS A 95 -16.80 9.84 -47.63
N GLY A 96 -17.98 9.67 -48.24
CA GLY A 96 -19.22 10.13 -47.61
C GLY A 96 -19.66 9.32 -46.38
N GLY A 97 -19.18 8.08 -46.22
CA GLY A 97 -19.40 7.26 -45.00
C GLY A 97 -18.68 7.85 -43.79
N GLU A 98 -17.38 7.92 -43.91
CA GLU A 98 -16.45 8.45 -42.91
C GLU A 98 -16.72 9.93 -42.59
N GLY A 99 -17.13 10.69 -43.63
CA GLY A 99 -17.51 12.08 -43.47
C GLY A 99 -18.75 12.25 -42.59
N ARG A 100 -19.76 11.39 -42.70
CA ARG A 100 -20.94 11.42 -41.83
C ARG A 100 -20.59 11.06 -40.39
N GLU A 101 -19.80 9.99 -40.18
CA GLU A 101 -19.34 9.59 -38.85
C GLU A 101 -18.51 10.71 -38.20
N TYR A 102 -17.63 11.36 -38.96
CA TYR A 102 -16.81 12.48 -38.45
C TYR A 102 -17.69 13.65 -37.99
N VAL A 103 -18.73 14.05 -38.76
CA VAL A 103 -19.60 15.15 -38.37
C VAL A 103 -20.32 14.88 -37.05
N GLU A 104 -20.66 13.61 -36.78
CA GLU A 104 -21.28 13.20 -35.50
C GLU A 104 -20.27 13.05 -34.35
N SER A 105 -18.98 13.16 -34.64
CA SER A 105 -17.92 13.04 -33.61
C SER A 105 -17.71 14.33 -32.83
N VAL A 106 -17.01 14.25 -31.68
CA VAL A 106 -16.62 15.44 -30.88
C VAL A 106 -15.72 16.38 -31.69
N HIS A 107 -14.92 15.85 -32.60
CA HIS A 107 -14.06 16.65 -33.47
C HIS A 107 -14.86 17.37 -34.55
N GLY A 108 -15.76 16.66 -35.23
CA GLY A 108 -16.65 17.27 -36.24
C GLY A 108 -17.58 18.31 -35.64
N TYR A 109 -18.13 18.03 -34.48
CA TYR A 109 -18.96 19.02 -33.75
C TYR A 109 -18.18 20.28 -33.35
N ALA A 110 -16.91 20.13 -32.94
CA ALA A 110 -16.04 21.26 -32.66
C ALA A 110 -15.71 22.07 -33.93
N ALA A 111 -15.47 21.38 -35.05
CA ALA A 111 -15.20 22.00 -36.34
C ALA A 111 -16.40 22.77 -36.85
N GLU A 112 -17.61 22.23 -36.78
CA GLU A 112 -18.86 22.87 -37.17
C GLU A 112 -19.11 24.19 -36.39
N ARG A 113 -18.70 24.24 -35.13
CA ARG A 113 -18.76 25.43 -34.29
C ARG A 113 -17.64 26.44 -34.53
N GLY A 114 -16.80 26.19 -35.55
CA GLY A 114 -15.72 27.10 -35.92
C GLY A 114 -14.51 27.06 -35.00
N ASN A 115 -14.31 25.95 -34.25
CA ASN A 115 -13.08 25.79 -33.47
C ASN A 115 -11.89 25.55 -34.43
N PRO A 116 -10.95 26.52 -34.57
CA PRO A 116 -9.84 26.42 -35.50
C PRO A 116 -8.82 25.30 -35.13
N ARG A 117 -8.94 24.75 -33.94
CA ARG A 117 -8.07 23.68 -33.45
C ARG A 117 -8.68 22.26 -33.63
N ALA A 118 -9.93 22.19 -34.10
CA ALA A 118 -10.53 20.88 -34.38
C ALA A 118 -9.80 20.22 -35.56
N PRO A 119 -9.33 18.95 -35.41
CA PRO A 119 -8.63 18.29 -36.49
C PRO A 119 -9.58 18.03 -37.67
N THR A 120 -9.08 18.25 -38.88
CA THR A 120 -9.75 17.84 -40.12
C THR A 120 -9.31 16.42 -40.48
N CYS A 121 -9.85 15.88 -41.60
CA CYS A 121 -9.40 14.57 -42.09
C CYS A 121 -7.87 14.51 -42.28
N ALA A 122 -7.29 15.57 -42.86
CA ALA A 122 -5.86 15.69 -43.06
C ALA A 122 -5.04 15.78 -41.77
N GLY A 123 -5.65 16.23 -40.67
CA GLY A 123 -4.99 16.28 -39.35
C GLY A 123 -4.67 14.90 -38.78
N CYS A 124 -5.39 13.86 -39.24
CA CYS A 124 -5.13 12.47 -38.81
C CYS A 124 -4.47 11.65 -39.92
N HIS A 125 -4.86 11.86 -41.17
CA HIS A 125 -4.46 11.01 -42.28
C HIS A 125 -3.24 11.54 -43.06
N GLY A 126 -2.77 12.75 -42.78
CA GLY A 126 -1.86 13.49 -43.65
C GLY A 126 -2.62 14.21 -44.78
N ALA A 127 -1.91 15.02 -45.54
CA ALA A 127 -2.50 15.83 -46.63
C ALA A 127 -2.19 15.22 -48.01
N HIS A 128 -0.93 15.13 -48.35
CA HIS A 128 -0.46 14.64 -49.66
C HIS A 128 0.23 13.29 -49.59
N ASP A 129 0.57 12.85 -48.38
CA ASP A 129 1.23 11.62 -48.02
C ASP A 129 0.27 10.53 -47.48
N ILE A 130 -1.03 10.66 -47.76
CA ILE A 130 -2.08 9.77 -47.24
C ILE A 130 -1.79 8.32 -47.63
N ARG A 131 -1.56 7.47 -46.63
CA ARG A 131 -1.28 6.03 -46.80
C ARG A 131 -2.44 5.19 -46.28
N ARG A 132 -2.50 3.93 -46.70
CA ARG A 132 -3.44 2.96 -46.15
C ARG A 132 -3.15 2.74 -44.65
N SER A 133 -4.16 2.59 -43.82
CA SER A 133 -3.97 2.33 -42.40
C SER A 133 -3.21 1.03 -42.08
N ALA A 134 -3.12 0.09 -43.04
CA ALA A 134 -2.30 -1.10 -42.93
C ALA A 134 -0.79 -0.87 -43.25
N ASP A 135 -0.42 0.29 -43.80
CA ASP A 135 0.97 0.65 -44.08
C ASP A 135 1.64 1.13 -42.79
N PRO A 136 2.78 0.52 -42.35
CA PRO A 136 3.50 0.93 -41.15
C PRO A 136 3.96 2.40 -41.15
N GLU A 137 4.06 3.05 -42.31
CA GLU A 137 4.41 4.47 -42.41
C GLU A 137 3.19 5.39 -42.40
N SER A 138 1.96 4.86 -42.35
CA SER A 138 0.72 5.66 -42.24
C SER A 138 0.63 6.33 -40.90
N HIS A 139 0.16 7.58 -40.86
CA HIS A 139 -0.22 8.30 -39.62
C HIS A 139 -1.32 7.56 -38.85
N THR A 140 -2.18 6.82 -39.58
CA THR A 140 -3.29 6.05 -39.00
C THR A 140 -2.97 4.56 -38.90
N TYR A 141 -1.68 4.17 -39.07
CA TYR A 141 -1.25 2.79 -38.75
C TYR A 141 -1.51 2.53 -37.25
N HIS A 142 -2.12 1.39 -36.92
CA HIS A 142 -2.60 1.08 -35.59
C HIS A 142 -1.56 1.37 -34.48
N ALA A 143 -0.33 0.90 -34.64
CA ALA A 143 0.73 1.14 -33.65
C ALA A 143 1.19 2.62 -33.55
N ARG A 144 0.91 3.45 -34.58
CA ARG A 144 1.28 4.89 -34.62
C ARG A 144 0.14 5.84 -34.25
N VAL A 145 -1.09 5.33 -34.14
CA VAL A 145 -2.25 6.17 -33.82
C VAL A 145 -2.04 7.00 -32.55
N ALA A 146 -1.36 6.45 -31.53
CA ALA A 146 -1.07 7.18 -30.30
C ALA A 146 -0.17 8.40 -30.55
N GLU A 147 0.81 8.31 -31.49
CA GLU A 147 1.66 9.43 -31.87
C GLU A 147 0.82 10.55 -32.50
N THR A 148 -0.05 10.20 -33.44
CA THR A 148 -0.95 11.14 -34.14
C THR A 148 -1.88 11.85 -33.16
N CYS A 149 -2.48 11.15 -32.21
CA CYS A 149 -3.34 11.76 -31.18
C CYS A 149 -2.54 12.66 -30.25
N THR A 150 -1.30 12.28 -29.91
CA THR A 150 -0.42 12.99 -28.98
C THR A 150 -0.02 14.38 -29.48
N GLU A 151 0.01 14.61 -30.80
CA GLU A 151 0.30 15.93 -31.36
C GLU A 151 -0.62 17.04 -30.81
N CYS A 152 -1.88 16.68 -30.52
CA CYS A 152 -2.85 17.60 -29.94
C CYS A 152 -3.14 17.32 -28.46
N HIS A 153 -3.18 16.05 -28.04
CA HIS A 153 -3.60 15.62 -26.69
C HIS A 153 -2.44 15.43 -25.69
N SER A 154 -1.31 16.11 -25.90
CA SER A 154 -0.17 16.13 -24.98
C SER A 154 -0.01 17.48 -24.28
N THR A 155 0.81 17.50 -23.22
CA THR A 155 1.22 18.73 -22.54
C THR A 155 2.06 19.59 -23.48
N GLY A 156 1.59 20.78 -23.81
CA GLY A 156 2.24 21.64 -24.81
C GLY A 156 1.75 21.43 -26.24
N GLY A 157 0.81 20.47 -26.45
CA GLY A 157 0.09 20.33 -27.71
C GLY A 157 -0.89 21.48 -27.97
N LEU A 158 -1.66 21.37 -29.07
CA LEU A 158 -2.61 22.40 -29.50
C LEU A 158 -3.75 22.64 -28.51
N LEU A 159 -4.02 21.72 -27.60
CA LEU A 159 -5.05 21.83 -26.56
C LEU A 159 -4.39 22.22 -25.24
N THR A 160 -4.69 23.42 -24.76
CA THR A 160 -4.36 23.83 -23.40
C THR A 160 -5.36 23.23 -22.42
N ASP A 161 -5.00 23.10 -21.13
CA ASP A 161 -5.77 22.46 -20.04
C ASP A 161 -7.24 22.91 -19.92
N GLU A 162 -7.61 24.00 -20.58
CA GLU A 162 -8.96 24.61 -20.55
C GLU A 162 -10.03 23.72 -21.23
N TYR A 163 -9.63 22.81 -22.12
CA TYR A 163 -10.55 21.97 -22.90
C TYR A 163 -10.50 20.48 -22.53
N LEU A 164 -9.47 20.04 -21.80
CA LEU A 164 -9.33 18.64 -21.37
C LEU A 164 -9.51 18.55 -19.86
N LYS A 165 -10.52 17.84 -19.42
CA LYS A 165 -10.75 17.56 -17.99
C LYS A 165 -9.65 16.67 -17.37
N LEU A 166 -8.90 15.94 -18.19
CA LEU A 166 -7.80 15.05 -17.80
C LEU A 166 -6.50 15.65 -18.32
N PRO A 167 -5.59 16.08 -17.45
CA PRO A 167 -4.28 16.51 -17.88
C PRO A 167 -3.52 15.30 -18.46
N THR A 168 -3.06 15.41 -19.70
CA THR A 168 -2.10 14.51 -20.33
C THR A 168 -2.54 13.05 -20.54
N PRO A 169 -3.70 12.74 -21.19
CA PRO A 169 -4.10 11.36 -21.47
C PRO A 169 -3.07 10.58 -22.28
N ALA A 170 -2.39 11.23 -23.20
CA ALA A 170 -1.32 10.62 -24.00
C ALA A 170 -0.10 10.20 -23.16
N LEU A 171 0.32 11.02 -22.17
CA LEU A 171 1.42 10.64 -21.27
C LEU A 171 1.01 9.51 -20.31
N GLN A 172 -0.23 9.48 -19.87
CA GLN A 172 -0.76 8.40 -19.05
C GLN A 172 -0.83 7.09 -19.85
N TYR A 173 -1.34 7.16 -21.10
CA TYR A 173 -1.37 6.01 -22.00
C TYR A 173 0.04 5.46 -22.26
N ALA A 174 1.02 6.31 -22.56
CA ALA A 174 2.39 5.87 -22.82
C ALA A 174 3.02 5.08 -21.65
N ARG A 175 2.60 5.37 -20.41
CA ARG A 175 3.01 4.64 -19.21
C ARG A 175 2.15 3.42 -18.91
N SER A 176 1.01 3.26 -19.55
CA SER A 176 0.09 2.14 -19.33
C SER A 176 0.65 0.82 -19.88
N VAL A 177 0.05 -0.30 -19.46
CA VAL A 177 0.40 -1.62 -20.02
C VAL A 177 0.17 -1.67 -21.53
N HIS A 178 -0.89 -1.02 -22.03
CA HIS A 178 -1.19 -0.97 -23.45
C HIS A 178 -0.16 -0.12 -24.23
N GLY A 179 0.12 1.09 -23.73
CA GLY A 179 1.11 1.98 -24.36
C GLY A 179 2.53 1.41 -24.32
N THR A 180 2.91 0.78 -23.21
CA THR A 180 4.20 0.10 -23.08
C THR A 180 4.30 -1.09 -24.05
N ALA A 181 3.25 -1.91 -24.16
CA ALA A 181 3.23 -3.03 -25.10
C ALA A 181 3.30 -2.56 -26.56
N ASN A 182 2.53 -1.55 -26.93
CA ASN A 182 2.57 -0.93 -28.24
C ASN A 182 3.98 -0.39 -28.56
N GLY A 183 4.59 0.37 -27.64
CA GLY A 183 5.95 0.89 -27.77
C GLY A 183 7.03 -0.19 -27.90
N ASN A 184 6.79 -1.37 -27.35
CA ASN A 184 7.66 -2.55 -27.48
C ASN A 184 7.40 -3.37 -28.75
N GLY A 185 6.53 -2.91 -29.65
CA GLY A 185 6.28 -3.54 -30.96
C GLY A 185 5.21 -4.64 -30.94
N HIS A 186 4.29 -4.60 -29.98
CA HIS A 186 3.10 -5.47 -29.94
C HIS A 186 1.93 -4.77 -30.67
N PRO A 187 1.69 -5.04 -31.97
CA PRO A 187 0.71 -4.30 -32.75
C PRO A 187 -0.75 -4.62 -32.36
N GLU A 188 -0.96 -5.68 -31.57
CA GLU A 188 -2.26 -6.05 -31.01
C GLU A 188 -2.63 -5.31 -29.73
N ALA A 189 -1.70 -4.54 -29.14
CA ALA A 189 -1.98 -3.76 -27.94
C ALA A 189 -2.96 -2.64 -28.26
N ALA A 190 -3.98 -2.46 -27.40
CA ALA A 190 -5.00 -1.45 -27.59
C ALA A 190 -4.41 -0.04 -27.70
N THR A 191 -4.90 0.73 -28.66
CA THR A 191 -4.55 2.13 -28.89
C THR A 191 -5.74 3.05 -28.63
N CYS A 192 -5.60 4.35 -28.88
CA CYS A 192 -6.66 5.32 -28.65
C CYS A 192 -7.97 4.96 -29.36
N THR A 193 -7.88 4.52 -30.62
CA THR A 193 -9.04 4.22 -31.48
C THR A 193 -9.80 2.96 -31.10
N ASP A 194 -9.15 2.00 -30.40
CA ASP A 194 -9.83 0.79 -29.95
C ASP A 194 -10.86 1.10 -28.88
N CYS A 195 -10.53 2.07 -28.00
CA CYS A 195 -11.41 2.50 -26.93
C CYS A 195 -12.36 3.63 -27.36
N HIS A 196 -11.87 4.60 -28.14
CA HIS A 196 -12.63 5.82 -28.47
C HIS A 196 -13.39 5.76 -29.78
N GLY A 197 -13.15 4.79 -30.67
CA GLY A 197 -13.64 4.74 -32.03
C GLY A 197 -12.67 5.39 -33.01
N VAL A 198 -13.03 5.41 -34.29
CA VAL A 198 -12.16 5.91 -35.37
C VAL A 198 -12.68 7.25 -35.89
N HIS A 199 -13.75 7.24 -36.66
CA HIS A 199 -14.37 8.48 -37.18
C HIS A 199 -15.51 8.97 -36.30
N ASP A 200 -16.12 8.07 -35.55
CA ASP A 200 -17.28 8.27 -34.65
C ASP A 200 -16.86 8.53 -33.20
N LEU A 201 -15.75 9.23 -32.97
CA LEU A 201 -15.26 9.58 -31.64
C LEU A 201 -16.32 10.36 -30.84
N ARG A 202 -17.06 9.68 -29.96
CA ARG A 202 -18.17 10.27 -29.19
C ARG A 202 -17.76 10.52 -27.75
N GLY A 203 -18.38 11.53 -27.13
CA GLY A 203 -18.16 11.85 -25.72
C GLY A 203 -18.74 10.76 -24.80
N HIS A 204 -18.21 10.61 -23.60
CA HIS A 204 -18.62 9.56 -22.64
C HIS A 204 -20.08 9.64 -22.19
N PHE A 205 -20.76 10.78 -22.35
CA PHE A 205 -22.19 10.90 -22.06
C PHE A 205 -23.10 10.40 -23.20
N ASP A 206 -22.56 10.25 -24.42
CA ASP A 206 -23.31 9.74 -25.55
C ASP A 206 -23.59 8.23 -25.34
N PRO A 207 -24.86 7.79 -25.38
CA PRO A 207 -25.17 6.37 -25.20
C PRO A 207 -24.51 5.41 -26.19
N ASP A 208 -24.20 5.90 -27.40
CA ASP A 208 -23.56 5.12 -28.46
C ASP A 208 -22.02 5.15 -28.40
N SER A 209 -21.45 5.95 -27.49
CA SER A 209 -20.00 6.02 -27.30
C SER A 209 -19.44 4.69 -26.75
N LYS A 210 -18.33 4.22 -27.30
CA LYS A 210 -17.60 3.06 -26.77
C LYS A 210 -17.14 3.26 -25.33
N ILE A 211 -16.86 4.51 -24.92
CA ILE A 211 -16.46 4.88 -23.56
C ILE A 211 -17.63 5.31 -22.67
N ASN A 212 -18.87 5.18 -23.16
CA ASN A 212 -20.02 5.33 -22.29
C ASN A 212 -20.02 4.24 -21.22
N ARG A 213 -20.35 4.58 -19.99
CA ARG A 213 -20.34 3.71 -18.83
C ARG A 213 -20.99 2.35 -19.07
N ARG A 214 -22.06 2.30 -19.88
CA ARG A 214 -22.78 1.07 -20.23
C ARG A 214 -22.04 0.22 -21.26
N ASN A 215 -21.15 0.81 -22.05
CA ASN A 215 -20.47 0.18 -23.15
C ASN A 215 -19.01 -0.20 -22.83
N VAL A 216 -18.43 0.34 -21.72
CA VAL A 216 -17.03 0.09 -21.31
C VAL A 216 -16.75 -1.41 -21.20
N SER A 217 -17.65 -2.20 -20.63
CA SER A 217 -17.48 -3.67 -20.54
C SER A 217 -17.32 -4.30 -21.92
N ALA A 218 -18.21 -3.96 -22.87
CA ALA A 218 -18.14 -4.49 -24.24
C ALA A 218 -16.87 -4.02 -24.98
N THR A 219 -16.44 -2.77 -24.74
CA THR A 219 -15.21 -2.20 -25.34
C THR A 219 -13.96 -2.96 -24.87
N CYS A 220 -13.82 -3.14 -23.56
CA CYS A 220 -12.72 -3.95 -23.03
C CYS A 220 -12.82 -5.43 -23.43
N GLY A 221 -14.05 -5.95 -23.50
CA GLY A 221 -14.37 -7.33 -23.85
C GLY A 221 -14.00 -7.73 -25.28
N ALA A 222 -13.81 -6.78 -26.18
CA ALA A 222 -13.33 -7.06 -27.53
C ALA A 222 -11.96 -7.77 -27.53
N CYS A 223 -11.12 -7.49 -26.54
CA CYS A 223 -9.82 -8.13 -26.36
C CYS A 223 -9.73 -8.98 -25.07
N HIS A 224 -10.58 -8.70 -24.06
CA HIS A 224 -10.61 -9.38 -22.75
C HIS A 224 -11.94 -10.14 -22.52
N PRO A 225 -12.35 -11.08 -23.38
CA PRO A 225 -13.70 -11.66 -23.33
C PRO A 225 -13.97 -12.47 -22.06
N GLU A 226 -12.99 -13.21 -21.52
CA GLU A 226 -13.16 -14.03 -20.31
C GLU A 226 -13.40 -13.16 -19.09
N VAL A 227 -12.57 -12.14 -18.91
CA VAL A 227 -12.68 -11.18 -17.79
C VAL A 227 -14.00 -10.42 -17.85
N THR A 228 -14.41 -10.02 -19.05
CA THR A 228 -15.69 -9.32 -19.28
C THR A 228 -16.88 -10.21 -18.95
N ALA A 229 -16.86 -11.48 -19.36
CA ALA A 229 -17.93 -12.42 -19.03
C ALA A 229 -18.07 -12.63 -17.52
N ASP A 230 -16.97 -12.63 -16.77
CA ASP A 230 -17.00 -12.70 -15.30
C ASP A 230 -17.54 -11.42 -14.67
N TYR A 231 -17.08 -10.27 -15.17
CA TYR A 231 -17.58 -8.97 -14.69
C TYR A 231 -19.08 -8.80 -14.96
N ASP A 232 -19.57 -9.12 -16.14
CA ASP A 232 -20.99 -8.97 -16.50
C ASP A 232 -21.90 -9.85 -15.64
N ARG A 233 -21.42 -11.01 -15.17
CA ARG A 233 -22.12 -11.87 -14.20
C ARG A 233 -22.01 -11.38 -12.76
N SER A 234 -21.06 -10.51 -12.46
CA SER A 234 -20.84 -9.98 -11.10
C SER A 234 -22.00 -9.10 -10.63
N ILE A 235 -22.04 -8.81 -9.33
CA ILE A 235 -23.00 -7.85 -8.78
C ILE A 235 -22.80 -6.46 -9.38
N HIS A 236 -21.58 -6.06 -9.67
CA HIS A 236 -21.24 -4.77 -10.24
C HIS A 236 -21.69 -4.67 -11.71
N GLY A 237 -21.34 -5.65 -12.55
CA GLY A 237 -21.72 -5.66 -13.95
C GLY A 237 -23.25 -5.70 -14.14
N ARG A 238 -23.95 -6.54 -13.37
CA ARG A 238 -25.42 -6.58 -13.36
C ARG A 238 -26.04 -5.25 -12.94
N ALA A 239 -25.45 -4.57 -11.98
CA ALA A 239 -25.94 -3.26 -11.55
C ALA A 239 -25.71 -2.18 -12.62
N VAL A 240 -24.56 -2.16 -13.32
CA VAL A 240 -24.32 -1.28 -14.47
C VAL A 240 -25.32 -1.54 -15.59
N ALA A 241 -25.56 -2.82 -15.95
CA ALA A 241 -26.54 -3.21 -16.96
C ALA A 241 -27.97 -2.79 -16.57
N ALA A 242 -28.30 -2.78 -15.26
CA ALA A 242 -29.56 -2.27 -14.73
C ALA A 242 -29.63 -0.74 -14.66
N GLY A 243 -28.58 -0.03 -15.03
CA GLY A 243 -28.54 1.44 -15.08
C GLY A 243 -28.16 2.11 -13.75
N VAL A 244 -27.57 1.39 -12.80
CA VAL A 244 -27.08 1.95 -11.54
C VAL A 244 -25.81 2.75 -11.80
N SER A 245 -25.89 4.07 -11.70
CA SER A 245 -24.77 4.99 -12.01
C SER A 245 -23.59 4.91 -11.05
N ASP A 246 -23.81 4.47 -9.82
CA ASP A 246 -22.76 4.39 -8.78
C ASP A 246 -22.02 3.04 -8.80
N SER A 247 -22.47 2.07 -9.64
CA SER A 247 -21.78 0.79 -9.74
C SER A 247 -20.49 0.90 -10.54
N PRO A 248 -19.36 0.37 -10.10
CA PRO A 248 -18.09 0.52 -10.79
C PRO A 248 -18.04 -0.24 -12.11
N THR A 249 -17.36 0.35 -13.10
CA THR A 249 -16.97 -0.25 -14.38
C THR A 249 -15.49 -0.66 -14.35
N CYS A 250 -14.97 -1.19 -15.46
CA CYS A 250 -13.57 -1.58 -15.57
C CYS A 250 -12.61 -0.41 -15.21
N THR A 251 -12.92 0.79 -15.72
CA THR A 251 -12.09 1.98 -15.53
C THR A 251 -12.09 2.53 -14.10
N ASP A 252 -13.15 2.29 -13.33
CA ASP A 252 -13.21 2.71 -11.92
C ASP A 252 -12.20 1.94 -11.04
N CYS A 253 -11.81 0.73 -11.45
CA CYS A 253 -10.82 -0.09 -10.76
C CYS A 253 -9.43 0.02 -11.36
N HIS A 254 -9.34 -0.01 -12.70
CA HIS A 254 -8.07 -0.08 -13.43
C HIS A 254 -7.52 1.29 -13.88
N GLY A 255 -8.33 2.34 -13.79
CA GLY A 255 -8.05 3.64 -14.39
C GLY A 255 -8.48 3.73 -15.85
N GLU A 256 -8.42 4.92 -16.42
CA GLU A 256 -8.87 5.18 -17.80
C GLU A 256 -7.70 5.11 -18.77
N HIS A 257 -6.71 5.99 -18.64
CA HIS A 257 -5.55 6.06 -19.52
C HIS A 257 -4.28 5.47 -18.91
N LEU A 258 -4.14 5.56 -17.58
CA LEU A 258 -3.04 4.98 -16.82
C LEU A 258 -3.42 3.60 -16.27
N ILE A 259 -3.64 2.65 -17.16
CA ILE A 259 -3.92 1.25 -16.79
C ILE A 259 -2.57 0.57 -16.53
N LEU A 260 -2.24 0.35 -15.25
CA LEU A 260 -0.98 -0.23 -14.81
C LEU A 260 -1.14 -1.70 -14.42
N HIS A 261 -0.03 -2.44 -14.47
CA HIS A 261 0.00 -3.81 -13.97
C HIS A 261 -0.31 -3.83 -12.45
N PRO A 262 -1.06 -4.82 -11.92
CA PRO A 262 -1.41 -4.87 -10.49
C PRO A 262 -0.22 -4.90 -9.52
N ASP A 263 0.97 -5.29 -9.98
CA ASP A 263 2.20 -5.27 -9.17
C ASP A 263 2.88 -3.89 -9.15
N ASP A 264 2.46 -2.96 -9.99
CA ASP A 264 2.98 -1.59 -9.97
C ASP A 264 2.42 -0.85 -8.74
N PRO A 265 3.29 -0.29 -7.88
CA PRO A 265 2.84 0.45 -6.70
C PRO A 265 1.93 1.66 -7.00
N ASP A 266 1.98 2.18 -8.24
CA ASP A 266 1.11 3.28 -8.68
C ASP A 266 -0.25 2.80 -9.21
N ALA A 267 -0.43 1.51 -9.46
CA ALA A 267 -1.71 0.96 -9.92
C ALA A 267 -2.79 1.12 -8.84
N GLY A 268 -4.01 1.47 -9.22
CA GLY A 268 -5.17 1.44 -8.33
C GLY A 268 -5.43 0.04 -7.78
N THR A 269 -5.22 -0.97 -8.62
CA THR A 269 -5.37 -2.39 -8.29
C THR A 269 -4.19 -2.99 -7.50
N TYR A 270 -3.15 -2.20 -7.20
CA TYR A 270 -2.06 -2.64 -6.32
C TYR A 270 -2.58 -3.07 -4.95
N SER A 271 -2.06 -4.17 -4.42
CA SER A 271 -2.55 -4.79 -3.18
C SER A 271 -2.66 -3.81 -2.01
N GLY A 272 -1.69 -2.91 -1.85
CA GLY A 272 -1.68 -1.90 -0.78
C GLY A 272 -2.71 -0.78 -0.94
N ARG A 273 -3.23 -0.56 -2.15
CA ARG A 273 -4.20 0.52 -2.45
C ARG A 273 -5.62 0.00 -2.63
N LEU A 274 -5.77 -1.27 -3.04
CA LEU A 274 -7.04 -1.85 -3.46
C LEU A 274 -8.16 -1.63 -2.44
N ALA A 275 -7.90 -1.93 -1.17
CA ALA A 275 -8.93 -1.86 -0.13
C ALA A 275 -9.36 -0.43 0.22
N THR A 276 -8.49 0.55 0.14
CA THR A 276 -8.77 1.92 0.58
C THR A 276 -9.09 2.87 -0.56
N GLN A 277 -8.46 2.69 -1.72
CA GLN A 277 -8.59 3.62 -2.85
C GLN A 277 -9.57 3.12 -3.93
N VAL A 278 -9.70 1.81 -4.12
CA VAL A 278 -10.61 1.23 -5.11
C VAL A 278 -11.90 0.76 -4.43
N CYS A 279 -11.86 -0.34 -3.69
CA CYS A 279 -13.07 -0.85 -3.03
C CYS A 279 -13.62 0.14 -2.00
N GLY A 280 -12.72 0.77 -1.23
CA GLY A 280 -13.07 1.73 -0.19
C GLY A 280 -13.65 3.04 -0.70
N ALA A 281 -13.41 3.42 -1.96
CA ALA A 281 -14.01 4.60 -2.56
C ALA A 281 -15.55 4.59 -2.46
N CYS A 282 -16.15 3.40 -2.59
CA CYS A 282 -17.59 3.20 -2.47
C CYS A 282 -17.99 2.48 -1.16
N HIS A 283 -17.28 1.41 -0.79
CA HIS A 283 -17.61 0.60 0.40
C HIS A 283 -17.23 1.24 1.74
N ASN A 284 -16.70 2.46 1.73
CA ASN A 284 -16.49 3.29 2.91
C ASN A 284 -17.21 4.65 2.80
N ASP A 285 -17.96 4.87 1.73
CA ASP A 285 -18.75 6.09 1.53
C ASP A 285 -20.12 5.93 2.24
N PRO A 286 -20.42 6.74 3.26
CA PRO A 286 -21.66 6.63 4.02
C PRO A 286 -22.92 6.88 3.18
N VAL A 287 -22.81 7.68 2.10
CA VAL A 287 -23.94 7.96 1.20
C VAL A 287 -24.26 6.72 0.36
N ILE A 288 -23.24 6.08 -0.21
CA ILE A 288 -23.38 4.86 -1.00
C ILE A 288 -23.84 3.69 -0.11
N ILE A 289 -23.24 3.56 1.07
CA ILE A 289 -23.62 2.53 2.05
C ILE A 289 -25.11 2.66 2.41
N ALA A 290 -25.56 3.85 2.77
CA ALA A 290 -26.96 4.08 3.14
C ALA A 290 -27.92 3.90 1.94
N LYS A 291 -27.52 4.34 0.74
CA LYS A 291 -28.35 4.26 -0.48
C LYS A 291 -28.63 2.83 -0.91
N TYR A 292 -27.66 1.94 -0.78
CA TYR A 292 -27.73 0.55 -1.26
C TYR A 292 -27.83 -0.49 -0.15
N GLY A 293 -27.88 -0.08 1.12
CA GLY A 293 -27.92 -0.98 2.27
C GLY A 293 -26.69 -1.86 2.40
N LEU A 294 -25.52 -1.33 2.06
CA LEU A 294 -24.27 -2.07 2.16
C LEU A 294 -23.85 -2.23 3.62
N GLN A 295 -23.06 -3.25 3.90
CA GLN A 295 -22.52 -3.47 5.24
C GLN A 295 -21.56 -2.34 5.62
N GLU A 296 -21.78 -1.75 6.79
CA GLU A 296 -20.90 -0.75 7.37
C GLU A 296 -19.57 -1.37 7.83
N GLU A 297 -18.55 -0.55 7.99
CA GLU A 297 -17.23 -0.92 8.55
C GLU A 297 -16.43 -2.00 7.79
N VAL A 298 -16.83 -2.39 6.56
CA VAL A 298 -16.16 -3.44 5.79
C VAL A 298 -14.68 -3.12 5.58
N VAL A 299 -14.39 -1.89 5.12
CA VAL A 299 -13.01 -1.43 4.88
C VAL A 299 -12.25 -1.27 6.19
N LEU A 300 -12.89 -0.77 7.23
CA LEU A 300 -12.28 -0.61 8.54
C LEU A 300 -11.93 -1.96 9.16
N SER A 301 -12.86 -2.93 9.11
CA SER A 301 -12.62 -4.28 9.63
C SER A 301 -11.49 -5.00 8.91
N TYR A 302 -11.42 -4.86 7.58
CA TYR A 302 -10.28 -5.37 6.82
C TYR A 302 -8.99 -4.66 7.21
N SER A 303 -9.01 -3.35 7.30
CA SER A 303 -7.83 -2.53 7.65
C SER A 303 -7.28 -2.85 9.04
N ASP A 304 -8.15 -3.22 9.98
CA ASP A 304 -7.79 -3.63 11.34
C ASP A 304 -7.37 -5.11 11.44
N SER A 305 -7.62 -5.90 10.40
CA SER A 305 -7.21 -7.31 10.35
C SER A 305 -5.71 -7.46 10.05
N TYR A 306 -5.16 -8.66 10.32
CA TYR A 306 -3.79 -9.01 9.92
C TYR A 306 -3.58 -8.85 8.39
N HIS A 307 -4.55 -9.25 7.56
CA HIS A 307 -4.48 -9.11 6.11
C HIS A 307 -4.32 -7.64 5.70
N GLY A 308 -5.16 -6.75 6.24
CA GLY A 308 -5.08 -5.32 5.96
C GLY A 308 -3.79 -4.67 6.46
N TRP A 309 -3.21 -5.16 7.57
CA TRP A 309 -1.92 -4.69 8.03
C TRP A 309 -0.80 -5.10 7.10
N ALA A 310 -0.78 -6.36 6.72
CA ALA A 310 0.27 -6.91 5.90
C ALA A 310 0.26 -6.29 4.49
N THR A 311 -0.92 -6.10 3.88
CA THR A 311 -1.04 -5.45 2.56
C THR A 311 -0.57 -3.99 2.59
N ARG A 312 -0.93 -3.20 3.61
CA ARG A 312 -0.40 -1.84 3.78
C ARG A 312 1.12 -1.78 3.94
N ARG A 313 1.75 -2.91 4.27
CA ARG A 313 3.20 -3.07 4.42
C ARG A 313 3.87 -3.69 3.22
N ALA A 314 3.21 -3.61 2.06
CA ALA A 314 3.67 -4.17 0.79
C ALA A 314 3.89 -5.69 0.81
N SER A 315 3.15 -6.44 1.66
CA SER A 315 3.09 -7.89 1.56
C SER A 315 2.40 -8.28 0.26
N GLN A 316 3.11 -9.02 -0.59
CA GLN A 316 2.57 -9.54 -1.84
C GLN A 316 1.78 -10.83 -1.65
N THR A 317 1.88 -11.46 -0.49
CA THR A 317 1.26 -12.76 -0.17
C THR A 317 0.05 -12.63 0.74
N SER A 318 -0.22 -11.44 1.27
CA SER A 318 -1.37 -11.22 2.15
C SER A 318 -2.65 -11.07 1.34
N ALA A 319 -3.73 -11.68 1.83
CA ALA A 319 -5.04 -11.61 1.17
C ALA A 319 -5.56 -10.17 1.10
N THR A 320 -6.05 -9.79 -0.07
CA THR A 320 -6.78 -8.54 -0.32
C THR A 320 -8.28 -8.81 -0.43
N CYS A 321 -9.09 -7.80 -0.69
CA CYS A 321 -10.52 -7.97 -0.93
C CYS A 321 -10.78 -8.99 -2.06
N VAL A 322 -10.03 -8.89 -3.16
CA VAL A 322 -10.19 -9.77 -4.33
C VAL A 322 -9.68 -11.19 -4.09
N SER A 323 -8.84 -11.41 -3.11
CA SER A 323 -8.39 -12.77 -2.74
C SER A 323 -9.53 -13.60 -2.13
N CYS A 324 -10.48 -12.94 -1.47
CA CYS A 324 -11.66 -13.60 -0.91
C CYS A 324 -12.88 -13.50 -1.85
N HIS A 325 -13.11 -12.31 -2.44
CA HIS A 325 -14.31 -12.02 -3.24
C HIS A 325 -14.12 -12.24 -4.74
N THR A 326 -12.95 -12.69 -5.20
CA THR A 326 -12.49 -12.69 -6.60
C THR A 326 -12.33 -11.28 -7.18
N ALA A 327 -11.64 -11.15 -8.32
CA ALA A 327 -11.37 -9.84 -8.92
C ALA A 327 -12.55 -9.35 -9.78
N HIS A 328 -13.07 -10.19 -10.64
CA HIS A 328 -14.06 -9.80 -11.64
C HIS A 328 -15.43 -10.44 -11.39
N LEU A 329 -15.49 -11.71 -10.97
CA LEU A 329 -16.74 -12.38 -10.64
C LEU A 329 -17.12 -12.15 -9.17
N ILE A 330 -17.34 -10.91 -8.79
CA ILE A 330 -17.75 -10.57 -7.42
C ILE A 330 -19.22 -10.88 -7.24
N LEU A 331 -19.54 -11.92 -6.45
CA LEU A 331 -20.90 -12.37 -6.18
C LEU A 331 -21.27 -12.14 -4.71
N PRO A 332 -22.56 -11.88 -4.43
CA PRO A 332 -23.07 -11.82 -3.06
C PRO A 332 -22.81 -13.13 -2.30
N ALA A 333 -22.56 -13.06 -0.99
CA ALA A 333 -22.34 -14.26 -0.16
C ALA A 333 -23.50 -15.26 -0.16
N ALA A 334 -24.73 -14.81 -0.49
CA ALA A 334 -25.90 -15.65 -0.64
C ALA A 334 -25.94 -16.45 -1.97
N ASP A 335 -25.12 -16.08 -2.95
CA ASP A 335 -25.02 -16.79 -4.22
C ASP A 335 -24.17 -18.05 -4.02
N PRO A 336 -24.66 -19.26 -4.35
CA PRO A 336 -23.89 -20.50 -4.17
C PRO A 336 -22.59 -20.56 -4.96
N GLN A 337 -22.43 -19.75 -6.02
CA GLN A 337 -21.20 -19.65 -6.80
C GLN A 337 -20.18 -18.66 -6.21
N SER A 338 -20.59 -17.87 -5.22
CA SER A 338 -19.68 -16.93 -4.57
C SER A 338 -18.55 -17.65 -3.85
N SER A 339 -17.33 -17.16 -3.99
CA SER A 339 -16.15 -17.66 -3.26
C SER A 339 -16.31 -17.53 -1.74
N VAL A 340 -17.11 -16.58 -1.28
CA VAL A 340 -17.42 -16.32 0.14
C VAL A 340 -18.76 -16.90 0.59
N ALA A 341 -19.45 -17.67 -0.26
CA ALA A 341 -20.62 -18.43 0.16
C ALA A 341 -20.27 -19.42 1.26
N ALA A 342 -21.22 -19.73 2.14
CA ALA A 342 -21.00 -20.62 3.28
C ALA A 342 -20.40 -21.99 2.90
N GLY A 343 -20.73 -22.51 1.70
CA GLY A 343 -20.18 -23.77 1.16
C GLY A 343 -18.75 -23.66 0.60
N ASN A 344 -18.32 -22.46 0.20
CA ASN A 344 -17.07 -22.25 -0.54
C ASN A 344 -15.98 -21.54 0.29
N VAL A 345 -16.36 -20.79 1.32
CA VAL A 345 -15.46 -19.93 2.09
C VAL A 345 -14.28 -20.70 2.72
N VAL A 346 -14.48 -21.96 3.12
CA VAL A 346 -13.40 -22.81 3.66
C VAL A 346 -12.34 -23.08 2.60
N ALA A 347 -12.77 -23.40 1.37
CA ALA A 347 -11.85 -23.63 0.25
C ALA A 347 -11.10 -22.33 -0.14
N THR A 348 -11.79 -21.19 -0.07
CA THR A 348 -11.17 -19.88 -0.30
C THR A 348 -10.08 -19.58 0.74
N CYS A 349 -10.34 -19.81 2.02
CA CYS A 349 -9.33 -19.65 3.08
C CYS A 349 -8.17 -20.65 2.91
N ALA A 350 -8.46 -21.90 2.50
CA ALA A 350 -7.48 -22.96 2.35
C ALA A 350 -6.44 -22.72 1.25
N GLN A 351 -6.69 -21.79 0.32
CA GLN A 351 -5.71 -21.40 -0.69
C GLN A 351 -4.41 -20.85 -0.07
N CYS A 352 -4.50 -20.23 1.10
CA CYS A 352 -3.36 -19.66 1.81
C CYS A 352 -3.16 -20.28 3.21
N HIS A 353 -4.25 -20.76 3.86
CA HIS A 353 -4.24 -21.33 5.21
C HIS A 353 -4.44 -22.84 5.13
N GLU A 354 -3.35 -23.58 5.03
CA GLU A 354 -3.38 -25.04 5.03
C GLU A 354 -4.13 -25.56 6.26
N GLY A 355 -5.12 -26.46 6.05
CA GLY A 355 -5.95 -27.00 7.11
C GLY A 355 -7.05 -26.05 7.61
N ALA A 356 -7.42 -25.00 6.86
CA ALA A 356 -8.55 -24.14 7.20
C ALA A 356 -9.82 -24.97 7.44
N THR A 357 -10.52 -24.68 8.55
CA THR A 357 -11.78 -25.32 8.94
C THR A 357 -12.95 -24.36 8.81
N ALA A 358 -14.18 -24.86 8.90
CA ALA A 358 -15.37 -24.01 8.95
C ALA A 358 -15.33 -23.05 10.15
N ALA A 359 -14.82 -23.50 11.30
CA ALA A 359 -14.65 -22.64 12.47
C ALA A 359 -13.63 -21.53 12.22
N PHE A 360 -12.52 -21.83 11.54
CA PHE A 360 -11.54 -20.83 11.15
C PHE A 360 -12.16 -19.80 10.19
N ALA A 361 -12.85 -20.23 9.14
CA ALA A 361 -13.48 -19.33 8.18
C ALA A 361 -14.55 -18.42 8.81
N GLN A 362 -15.29 -18.92 9.81
CA GLN A 362 -16.27 -18.14 10.57
C GLN A 362 -15.64 -17.17 11.58
N SER A 363 -14.35 -17.33 11.94
CA SER A 363 -13.67 -16.42 12.87
C SER A 363 -13.42 -15.04 12.23
N TYR A 364 -13.39 -14.96 10.91
CA TYR A 364 -13.28 -13.70 10.18
C TYR A 364 -14.67 -13.24 9.68
N ASN A 365 -15.07 -12.10 10.15
CA ASN A 365 -16.26 -11.39 9.68
C ASN A 365 -15.90 -9.90 9.49
N HIS A 366 -16.69 -9.17 8.73
CA HIS A 366 -16.50 -7.74 8.53
C HIS A 366 -16.96 -6.88 9.70
N VAL A 367 -16.67 -7.30 10.93
CA VAL A 367 -16.90 -6.52 12.15
C VAL A 367 -15.56 -5.96 12.60
N ALA A 368 -15.41 -4.65 12.57
CA ALA A 368 -14.16 -3.99 12.96
C ALA A 368 -13.75 -4.33 14.40
N ALA A 369 -12.43 -4.36 14.61
CA ALA A 369 -11.85 -4.57 15.94
C ALA A 369 -12.30 -3.50 16.94
N SER A 370 -12.44 -2.27 16.46
CA SER A 370 -12.95 -1.12 17.19
C SER A 370 -14.46 -1.13 17.37
N SER A 371 -15.19 -2.01 16.66
CA SER A 371 -16.65 -2.06 16.75
C SER A 371 -17.13 -2.42 18.15
N THR A 372 -18.05 -1.63 18.66
CA THR A 372 -18.71 -1.86 19.96
C THR A 372 -19.70 -3.03 19.94
N THR A 373 -19.94 -3.63 18.77
CA THR A 373 -20.89 -4.73 18.59
C THR A 373 -20.41 -6.07 19.14
N ASN A 374 -19.06 -6.27 19.23
CA ASN A 374 -18.51 -7.49 19.85
C ASN A 374 -18.35 -7.30 21.36
N ALA A 375 -19.29 -7.80 22.14
CA ALA A 375 -19.31 -7.66 23.61
C ALA A 375 -18.03 -8.20 24.29
N GLY A 376 -17.51 -9.34 23.83
CA GLY A 376 -16.28 -9.92 24.36
C GLY A 376 -15.07 -8.99 24.15
N ARG A 377 -14.89 -8.51 22.92
CA ARG A 377 -13.81 -7.59 22.57
C ARG A 377 -13.90 -6.27 23.36
N ARG A 378 -15.09 -5.69 23.48
CA ARG A 378 -15.33 -4.48 24.30
C ARG A 378 -14.95 -4.71 25.76
N ILE A 379 -15.32 -5.84 26.35
CA ILE A 379 -14.98 -6.17 27.73
C ILE A 379 -13.47 -6.21 27.92
N PHE A 380 -12.74 -6.98 27.07
CA PHE A 380 -11.28 -7.07 27.17
C PHE A 380 -10.58 -5.74 26.91
N THR A 381 -11.00 -4.97 25.92
CA THR A 381 -10.47 -3.63 25.66
C THR A 381 -10.69 -2.71 26.88
N THR A 382 -11.88 -2.70 27.47
CA THR A 382 -12.17 -1.90 28.66
C THR A 382 -11.31 -2.34 29.85
N ILE A 383 -11.18 -3.65 30.07
CA ILE A 383 -10.31 -4.20 31.14
C ILE A 383 -8.88 -3.73 30.94
N TYR A 384 -8.31 -3.87 29.74
CA TYR A 384 -6.91 -3.48 29.48
C TYR A 384 -6.69 -1.98 29.56
N ILE A 385 -7.57 -1.16 29.01
CA ILE A 385 -7.46 0.30 29.14
C ILE A 385 -7.52 0.70 30.62
N SER A 386 -8.47 0.14 31.39
CA SER A 386 -8.57 0.40 32.82
C SER A 386 -7.33 -0.09 33.58
N LEU A 387 -6.80 -1.26 33.22
CA LEU A 387 -5.57 -1.83 33.78
C LEU A 387 -4.37 -0.93 33.49
N ILE A 388 -4.20 -0.48 32.26
CA ILE A 388 -3.11 0.44 31.87
C ILE A 388 -3.21 1.74 32.67
N ILE A 389 -4.38 2.37 32.72
CA ILE A 389 -4.59 3.62 33.47
C ILE A 389 -4.29 3.42 34.97
N PHE A 390 -4.82 2.36 35.57
CA PHE A 390 -4.65 2.09 36.99
C PHE A 390 -3.20 1.69 37.32
N VAL A 391 -2.61 0.75 36.57
CA VAL A 391 -1.25 0.25 36.82
C VAL A 391 -0.21 1.32 36.50
N ILE A 392 -0.24 1.88 35.33
CA ILE A 392 0.76 2.89 34.91
C ILE A 392 0.56 4.19 35.67
N GLY A 393 -0.69 4.64 35.89
CA GLY A 393 -0.99 5.79 36.71
C GLY A 393 -0.55 5.61 38.16
N GLY A 394 -0.79 4.45 38.75
CA GLY A 394 -0.31 4.09 40.09
C GLY A 394 1.21 4.06 40.19
N MET A 395 1.90 3.45 39.19
CA MET A 395 3.36 3.46 39.11
C MET A 395 3.93 4.88 38.98
N ALA A 396 3.35 5.71 38.13
CA ALA A 396 3.79 7.08 37.92
C ALA A 396 3.62 7.92 39.23
N LEU A 397 2.48 7.78 39.89
CA LEU A 397 2.24 8.45 41.17
C LEU A 397 3.22 7.99 42.26
N HIS A 398 3.43 6.67 42.39
CA HIS A 398 4.40 6.10 43.31
C HIS A 398 5.81 6.66 43.03
N ASN A 399 6.25 6.66 41.79
CA ASN A 399 7.56 7.19 41.40
C ASN A 399 7.69 8.70 41.66
N ALA A 400 6.64 9.48 41.39
CA ALA A 400 6.63 10.91 41.67
C ALA A 400 6.78 11.22 43.18
N ILE A 401 6.16 10.44 44.06
CA ILE A 401 6.31 10.57 45.52
C ILE A 401 7.77 10.30 45.92
N ILE A 402 8.36 9.22 45.45
CA ILE A 402 9.76 8.86 45.73
C ILE A 402 10.72 9.91 45.17
N PHE A 403 10.53 10.31 43.93
CA PHE A 403 11.37 11.31 43.26
C PHE A 403 11.39 12.64 44.05
N ASN A 404 10.20 13.14 44.44
CA ASN A 404 10.12 14.36 45.21
C ASN A 404 10.84 14.27 46.56
N TYR A 405 10.73 13.14 47.27
CA TYR A 405 11.46 12.90 48.49
C TYR A 405 12.98 13.00 48.28
N TYR A 406 13.52 12.29 47.33
CA TYR A 406 14.96 12.27 47.08
C TYR A 406 15.52 13.55 46.45
N MET A 407 14.73 14.28 45.69
CA MET A 407 15.13 15.60 45.19
C MET A 407 15.35 16.59 46.33
N VAL A 408 14.54 16.54 47.38
CA VAL A 408 14.71 17.37 48.58
C VAL A 408 15.91 16.88 49.40
N GLU A 409 16.06 15.57 49.58
CA GLU A 409 17.12 14.97 50.39
C GLU A 409 18.51 15.08 49.72
N LYS A 410 18.61 14.88 48.40
CA LYS A 410 19.89 14.99 47.64
C LYS A 410 20.51 16.39 47.73
N ARG A 411 19.71 17.44 47.90
CA ARG A 411 20.19 18.80 48.17
C ARG A 411 20.97 18.90 49.48
N ARG A 412 20.91 17.91 50.35
CA ARG A 412 21.49 17.91 51.70
C ARG A 412 22.73 17.02 51.86
N ARG A 413 23.09 16.18 50.86
CA ARG A 413 24.18 15.18 50.97
C ARG A 413 25.21 15.26 49.82
N ASP A 414 26.44 14.97 50.12
CA ASP A 414 27.53 14.66 49.17
C ASP A 414 28.58 13.69 49.80
N GLY A 415 29.07 12.65 49.10
CA GLY A 415 30.16 11.75 49.55
C GLY A 415 30.35 10.37 48.89
N ALA A 416 31.49 9.65 49.02
CA ALA A 416 32.04 8.50 48.27
C ALA A 416 32.09 7.12 48.98
N GLU A 417 32.06 5.95 48.27
CA GLU A 417 31.92 4.60 48.90
C GLU A 417 32.33 3.24 48.21
N ARG A 418 32.24 2.10 48.99
CA ARG A 418 32.59 0.68 48.68
C ARG A 418 31.36 -0.21 48.29
N GLY A 419 31.53 -1.48 47.76
CA GLY A 419 30.43 -2.31 47.21
C GLY A 419 30.41 -3.84 47.46
N PHE A 420 29.19 -4.48 47.40
CA PHE A 420 28.90 -5.93 47.62
C PHE A 420 28.37 -6.62 46.36
N LEU A 421 28.66 -7.94 46.21
CA LEU A 421 28.21 -8.74 45.06
C LEU A 421 26.70 -9.01 45.11
N ARG A 422 25.95 -8.36 44.22
CA ARG A 422 24.49 -8.47 44.07
C ARG A 422 24.10 -9.52 43.03
N PHE A 423 24.66 -9.46 41.82
CA PHE A 423 24.42 -10.38 40.72
C PHE A 423 25.70 -11.12 40.31
N ASP A 424 25.59 -12.42 40.11
CA ASP A 424 26.65 -13.20 39.50
C ASP A 424 26.63 -13.10 37.96
N ARG A 425 27.64 -13.67 37.32
CA ARG A 425 27.78 -13.65 35.85
C ARG A 425 26.60 -14.30 35.12
N ILE A 426 25.98 -15.33 35.72
CA ILE A 426 24.82 -16.01 35.12
C ILE A 426 23.60 -15.09 35.14
N GLN A 427 23.35 -14.43 36.27
CA GLN A 427 22.25 -13.48 36.45
C GLN A 427 22.41 -12.24 35.53
N ILE A 428 23.67 -11.73 35.40
CA ILE A 428 23.97 -10.64 34.43
C ILE A 428 23.66 -11.09 33.00
N ALA A 429 24.11 -12.28 32.58
CA ALA A 429 23.85 -12.81 31.26
C ALA A 429 22.35 -13.03 31.01
N GLN A 430 21.62 -13.55 32.00
CA GLN A 430 20.18 -13.71 31.92
C GLN A 430 19.46 -12.36 31.75
N HIS A 431 19.81 -11.35 32.55
CA HIS A 431 19.23 -10.01 32.43
C HIS A 431 19.53 -9.39 31.06
N ALA A 432 20.77 -9.48 30.57
CA ALA A 432 21.15 -8.95 29.26
C ALA A 432 20.38 -9.63 28.10
N THR A 433 20.23 -10.96 28.16
CA THR A 433 19.46 -11.72 27.16
C THR A 433 18.00 -11.31 27.16
N LEU A 434 17.39 -11.19 28.34
CA LEU A 434 16.01 -10.72 28.51
C LEU A 434 15.84 -9.31 27.94
N ALA A 435 16.72 -8.39 28.29
CA ALA A 435 16.65 -7.00 27.84
C ALA A 435 16.76 -6.90 26.31
N ILE A 436 17.71 -7.59 25.69
CA ILE A 436 17.90 -7.61 24.23
C ILE A 436 16.66 -8.17 23.53
N THR A 437 16.18 -9.35 23.95
CA THR A 437 15.02 -9.99 23.31
C THR A 437 13.75 -9.15 23.48
N PHE A 438 13.54 -8.56 24.65
CA PHE A 438 12.42 -7.64 24.91
C PHE A 438 12.47 -6.41 24.03
N ILE A 439 13.62 -5.72 23.94
CA ILE A 439 13.79 -4.53 23.07
C ILE A 439 13.51 -4.89 21.61
N VAL A 440 14.04 -6.01 21.11
CA VAL A 440 13.79 -6.47 19.74
C VAL A 440 12.30 -6.73 19.52
N LEU A 441 11.60 -7.38 20.47
CA LEU A 441 10.17 -7.66 20.39
C LEU A 441 9.34 -6.37 20.39
N VAL A 442 9.66 -5.41 21.24
CA VAL A 442 8.99 -4.10 21.29
C VAL A 442 9.16 -3.36 19.96
N ILE A 443 10.40 -3.21 19.49
CA ILE A 443 10.70 -2.48 18.25
C ILE A 443 10.00 -3.15 17.06
N THR A 444 10.16 -4.46 16.91
CA THR A 444 9.58 -5.18 15.77
C THR A 444 8.05 -5.27 15.86
N GLY A 445 7.49 -5.48 17.05
CA GLY A 445 6.06 -5.56 17.29
C GLY A 445 5.36 -4.24 16.96
N PHE A 446 5.86 -3.11 17.47
CA PHE A 446 5.31 -1.80 17.13
C PHE A 446 5.57 -1.39 15.67
N ALA A 447 6.71 -1.76 15.07
CA ALA A 447 6.96 -1.55 13.65
C ALA A 447 6.04 -2.43 12.76
N LEU A 448 5.63 -3.58 13.25
CA LEU A 448 4.60 -4.41 12.63
C LEU A 448 3.21 -3.76 12.76
N ARG A 449 2.85 -3.14 13.86
CA ARG A 449 1.54 -2.52 14.09
C ARG A 449 1.42 -1.13 13.46
N TYR A 450 2.47 -0.33 13.48
CA TYR A 450 2.48 1.07 13.05
C TYR A 450 3.56 1.36 11.99
N PRO A 451 3.46 0.76 10.79
CA PRO A 451 4.52 0.87 9.77
C PRO A 451 4.71 2.31 9.26
N GLU A 452 3.64 3.11 9.31
CA GLU A 452 3.63 4.50 8.86
C GLU A 452 4.13 5.50 9.91
N ALA A 453 4.42 5.02 11.13
CA ALA A 453 4.90 5.89 12.19
C ALA A 453 6.22 6.56 11.82
N GLY A 454 6.38 7.84 12.17
CA GLY A 454 7.56 8.63 11.82
C GLY A 454 8.88 7.98 12.27
N TRP A 455 8.91 7.36 13.46
CA TRP A 455 10.10 6.68 13.96
C TRP A 455 10.46 5.41 13.14
N VAL A 456 9.47 4.69 12.60
CA VAL A 456 9.68 3.52 11.74
C VAL A 456 10.32 3.95 10.42
N ARG A 457 9.88 5.08 9.86
CA ARG A 457 10.46 5.68 8.65
C ARG A 457 11.88 6.17 8.90
N VAL A 458 12.10 6.91 9.97
CA VAL A 458 13.42 7.49 10.32
C VAL A 458 14.46 6.41 10.64
N THR A 459 14.08 5.32 11.30
CA THR A 459 14.99 4.19 11.60
C THR A 459 15.28 3.29 10.42
N GLY A 460 14.61 3.47 9.28
CA GLY A 460 14.73 2.59 8.12
C GLY A 460 14.02 1.24 8.27
N LEU A 461 13.35 0.97 9.39
CA LEU A 461 12.58 -0.26 9.60
C LEU A 461 11.41 -0.39 8.62
N GLY A 462 10.90 0.75 8.13
CA GLY A 462 9.88 0.79 7.08
C GLY A 462 10.37 0.26 5.73
N LEU A 463 11.68 0.29 5.45
CA LEU A 463 12.29 -0.25 4.23
C LEU A 463 12.39 -1.79 4.25
N LEU A 464 12.32 -2.41 5.43
CA LEU A 464 12.28 -3.86 5.54
C LEU A 464 10.87 -4.35 5.18
N ALA A 465 10.79 -5.27 4.23
CA ALA A 465 9.54 -5.94 3.88
C ALA A 465 8.87 -6.58 5.12
N GLU A 466 7.55 -6.61 5.13
CA GLU A 466 6.79 -7.17 6.25
C GLU A 466 7.23 -8.59 6.63
N PRO A 467 7.47 -9.54 5.69
CA PRO A 467 7.93 -10.88 6.04
C PRO A 467 9.23 -10.91 6.84
N VAL A 468 10.15 -9.98 6.58
CA VAL A 468 11.42 -9.86 7.33
C VAL A 468 11.15 -9.41 8.76
N ARG A 469 10.36 -8.35 8.94
CA ARG A 469 10.00 -7.84 10.27
C ARG A 469 9.25 -8.89 11.10
N SER A 470 8.30 -9.57 10.48
CA SER A 470 7.51 -10.65 11.07
C SER A 470 8.40 -11.83 11.48
N THR A 471 9.35 -12.25 10.62
CA THR A 471 10.30 -13.31 10.92
C THR A 471 11.20 -12.95 12.11
N VAL A 472 11.76 -11.72 12.13
CA VAL A 472 12.58 -11.26 13.26
C VAL A 472 11.78 -11.26 14.57
N HIS A 473 10.53 -10.78 14.53
CA HIS A 473 9.64 -10.79 15.71
C HIS A 473 9.41 -12.22 16.22
N ARG A 474 9.11 -13.16 15.34
CA ARG A 474 8.90 -14.57 15.69
C ARG A 474 10.15 -15.24 16.25
N ILE A 475 11.32 -14.99 15.63
CA ILE A 475 12.60 -15.51 16.15
C ILE A 475 12.88 -14.97 17.55
N ALA A 476 12.69 -13.66 17.78
CA ALA A 476 12.87 -13.07 19.09
C ALA A 476 11.85 -13.62 20.11
N GLY A 477 10.60 -13.86 19.70
CA GLY A 477 9.57 -14.49 20.53
C GLY A 477 9.94 -15.90 20.96
N VAL A 478 10.39 -16.74 20.02
CA VAL A 478 10.92 -18.08 20.33
C VAL A 478 12.13 -17.99 21.26
N GLY A 479 13.04 -17.04 21.00
CA GLY A 479 14.20 -16.78 21.84
C GLY A 479 13.80 -16.44 23.29
N LEU A 480 12.79 -15.59 23.48
CA LEU A 480 12.28 -15.25 24.82
C LEU A 480 11.67 -16.47 25.54
N VAL A 481 10.89 -17.31 24.83
CA VAL A 481 10.30 -18.53 25.40
C VAL A 481 11.38 -19.51 25.81
N LEU A 482 12.38 -19.76 24.96
CA LEU A 482 13.51 -20.65 25.27
C LEU A 482 14.32 -20.12 26.45
N PHE A 483 14.58 -18.82 26.47
CA PHE A 483 15.24 -18.15 27.60
C PHE A 483 14.44 -18.34 28.91
N SER A 484 13.12 -18.13 28.86
CA SER A 484 12.26 -18.33 30.05
C SER A 484 12.32 -19.78 30.55
N PHE A 485 12.38 -20.74 29.64
CA PHE A 485 12.56 -22.14 29.99
C PHE A 485 13.92 -22.38 30.67
N VAL A 486 15.00 -21.80 30.15
CA VAL A 486 16.35 -21.88 30.77
C VAL A 486 16.35 -21.21 32.15
N HIS A 487 15.63 -20.08 32.33
CA HIS A 487 15.49 -19.43 33.63
C HIS A 487 14.76 -20.33 34.64
N VAL A 488 13.68 -20.98 34.25
CA VAL A 488 12.97 -21.94 35.10
C VAL A 488 13.87 -23.12 35.46
N LEU A 489 14.64 -23.63 34.49
CA LEU A 489 15.60 -24.70 34.76
C LEU A 489 16.72 -24.24 35.72
N TYR A 490 17.22 -23.01 35.59
CA TYR A 490 18.18 -22.43 36.53
C TYR A 490 17.61 -22.38 37.97
N ILE A 491 16.34 -21.94 38.13
CA ILE A 491 15.67 -21.94 39.44
C ILE A 491 15.56 -23.36 40.01
N ILE A 492 15.27 -24.38 39.22
CA ILE A 492 15.06 -25.75 39.69
C ILE A 492 16.39 -26.43 40.03
N VAL A 493 17.42 -26.29 39.19
CA VAL A 493 18.66 -27.04 39.27
C VAL A 493 19.69 -26.38 40.18
N MET A 494 19.85 -25.05 40.09
CA MET A 494 20.90 -24.33 40.80
C MET A 494 20.44 -23.89 42.20
N ARG A 495 21.26 -24.17 43.23
CA ARG A 495 20.94 -23.77 44.62
C ARG A 495 20.69 -22.26 44.71
N ARG A 496 21.60 -21.46 44.14
CA ARG A 496 21.44 -20.01 44.10
C ARG A 496 20.13 -19.57 43.39
N GLY A 497 19.76 -20.23 42.30
CA GLY A 497 18.50 -19.94 41.60
C GLY A 497 17.28 -20.15 42.49
N ARG A 498 17.29 -21.22 43.30
CA ARG A 498 16.22 -21.49 44.29
C ARG A 498 16.18 -20.44 45.40
N ASP A 499 17.35 -20.07 45.92
CA ASP A 499 17.44 -19.07 47.00
C ASP A 499 16.93 -17.70 46.53
N GLU A 500 17.30 -17.31 45.28
CA GLU A 500 16.81 -16.10 44.63
C GLU A 500 15.28 -16.13 44.38
N PHE A 501 14.76 -17.28 43.91
CA PHE A 501 13.33 -17.44 43.67
C PHE A 501 12.53 -17.32 44.97
N ILE A 502 13.02 -17.93 46.07
CA ILE A 502 12.40 -17.80 47.39
C ILE A 502 12.41 -16.33 47.84
N ALA A 503 13.53 -15.65 47.67
CA ALA A 503 13.65 -14.25 48.02
C ALA A 503 12.73 -13.32 47.20
N MET A 504 12.46 -13.70 45.92
CA MET A 504 11.53 -13.02 45.01
C MET A 504 10.05 -13.34 45.25
N THR A 505 9.74 -14.37 46.04
CA THR A 505 8.34 -14.73 46.33
C THR A 505 7.67 -13.66 47.19
N PRO A 506 6.50 -13.10 46.76
CA PRO A 506 5.75 -12.15 47.54
C PRO A 506 5.29 -12.72 48.90
N ASN A 507 5.33 -11.90 49.91
CA ASN A 507 4.87 -12.29 51.24
C ASN A 507 4.11 -11.14 51.95
N ALA A 508 3.45 -11.41 53.06
CA ALA A 508 2.63 -10.41 53.78
C ALA A 508 3.44 -9.18 54.27
N ARG A 509 4.76 -9.33 54.44
CA ARG A 509 5.63 -8.24 54.84
C ARG A 509 5.79 -7.19 53.75
N ASP A 510 5.77 -7.62 52.47
CA ASP A 510 5.88 -6.70 51.30
C ASP A 510 4.75 -5.67 51.30
N ALA A 511 3.53 -6.07 51.67
CA ALA A 511 2.39 -5.14 51.81
C ALA A 511 2.60 -4.13 52.97
N LYS A 512 3.17 -4.59 54.07
CA LYS A 512 3.52 -3.71 55.21
C LYS A 512 4.65 -2.76 54.78
N ASP A 513 5.70 -3.28 54.16
CA ASP A 513 6.85 -2.50 53.70
C ASP A 513 6.40 -1.42 52.69
N PHE A 514 5.43 -1.73 51.81
CA PHE A 514 4.81 -0.76 50.91
C PHE A 514 4.12 0.40 51.71
N VAL A 515 3.28 0.06 52.66
CA VAL A 515 2.55 1.06 53.46
C VAL A 515 3.52 1.92 54.26
N ASP A 516 4.51 1.30 54.91
CA ASP A 516 5.49 2.01 55.73
C ASP A 516 6.37 2.93 54.86
N ASN A 517 6.74 2.49 53.67
CA ASN A 517 7.50 3.27 52.69
C ASN A 517 6.67 4.47 52.17
N MET A 518 5.39 4.28 51.86
CA MET A 518 4.50 5.38 51.45
C MET A 518 4.29 6.41 52.59
N ARG A 519 4.20 5.95 53.81
CA ARG A 519 4.14 6.86 54.98
C ARG A 519 5.41 7.68 55.13
N PHE A 520 6.58 7.07 54.90
CA PHE A 520 7.87 7.75 54.93
C PHE A 520 7.97 8.81 53.82
N TYR A 521 7.70 8.45 52.57
CA TYR A 521 7.79 9.39 51.43
C TYR A 521 6.74 10.52 51.48
N THR A 522 5.63 10.32 52.21
CA THR A 522 4.63 11.35 52.44
C THR A 522 4.85 12.10 53.78
N TRP A 523 6.04 11.97 54.42
CA TRP A 523 6.42 12.60 55.67
C TRP A 523 5.51 12.29 56.88
N ARG A 524 4.79 11.16 56.82
CA ARG A 524 3.92 10.68 57.92
C ARG A 524 4.64 9.74 58.87
N SER A 525 5.87 9.33 58.56
CA SER A 525 6.74 8.51 59.41
C SER A 525 8.20 8.95 59.20
N PRO A 526 8.98 9.06 60.28
CA PRO A 526 10.42 9.34 60.20
C PRO A 526 11.23 8.09 59.79
N LEU A 527 10.63 6.90 59.87
CA LEU A 527 11.29 5.62 59.62
C LEU A 527 10.89 5.10 58.25
N ARG A 528 11.91 4.83 57.42
CA ARG A 528 11.78 4.13 56.14
C ARG A 528 11.66 2.62 56.37
N ALA A 529 10.92 1.93 55.51
CA ALA A 529 10.94 0.47 55.47
C ALA A 529 12.34 -0.06 55.14
N ARG A 530 12.80 -1.07 55.86
CA ARG A 530 14.09 -1.73 55.64
C ARG A 530 13.84 -3.06 54.91
N PHE A 531 14.28 -3.12 53.64
CA PHE A 531 13.99 -4.27 52.81
C PHE A 531 15.02 -5.40 53.02
N GLY A 532 14.57 -6.63 52.71
CA GLY A 532 15.45 -7.78 52.52
C GLY A 532 16.23 -7.70 51.19
N ARG A 533 16.70 -8.84 50.71
CA ARG A 533 17.44 -8.92 49.46
C ARG A 533 16.70 -8.30 48.26
N TYR A 534 15.35 -8.42 48.19
CA TYR A 534 14.49 -7.75 47.22
C TYR A 534 13.39 -6.97 47.91
N ASP A 535 13.11 -5.79 47.38
CA ASP A 535 11.99 -4.98 47.85
C ASP A 535 10.69 -5.34 47.08
N TYR A 536 9.57 -4.76 47.57
CA TYR A 536 8.26 -5.03 46.97
C TYR A 536 8.14 -4.56 45.53
N THR A 537 8.92 -3.54 45.07
CA THR A 537 8.88 -3.01 43.73
C THR A 537 9.54 -3.99 42.73
N GLN A 538 10.70 -4.52 43.12
CA GLN A 538 11.43 -5.52 42.36
C GLN A 538 10.68 -6.85 42.24
N LYS A 539 9.99 -7.26 43.32
CA LYS A 539 9.13 -8.45 43.32
C LYS A 539 7.92 -8.26 42.40
N ALA A 540 7.24 -7.11 42.50
CA ALA A 540 6.09 -6.80 41.65
C ALA A 540 6.47 -6.82 40.16
N GLU A 541 7.61 -6.23 39.82
CA GLU A 541 8.15 -6.21 38.46
C GLU A 541 8.49 -7.62 37.94
N TYR A 542 9.17 -8.41 38.74
CA TYR A 542 9.51 -9.80 38.37
C TYR A 542 8.26 -10.63 38.09
N TRP A 543 7.25 -10.59 38.94
CA TRP A 543 6.03 -11.36 38.76
C TRP A 543 5.14 -10.83 37.64
N ALA A 544 5.13 -9.52 37.40
CA ALA A 544 4.49 -8.95 36.23
C ALA A 544 5.16 -9.41 34.93
N LEU A 545 6.50 -9.49 34.91
CA LEU A 545 7.25 -10.02 33.78
C LEU A 545 6.94 -11.52 33.54
N VAL A 546 6.90 -12.34 34.59
CA VAL A 546 6.57 -13.79 34.48
C VAL A 546 5.17 -13.95 33.90
N TRP A 547 4.18 -13.22 34.41
CA TRP A 547 2.80 -13.25 33.94
C TRP A 547 2.70 -12.80 32.48
N GLY A 548 3.23 -11.60 32.18
CA GLY A 548 3.19 -11.00 30.85
C GLY A 548 3.89 -11.88 29.80
N THR A 549 5.04 -12.47 30.16
CA THR A 549 5.75 -13.40 29.24
C THR A 549 4.92 -14.65 28.92
N ALA A 550 4.26 -15.25 29.91
CA ALA A 550 3.40 -16.41 29.71
C ALA A 550 2.20 -16.04 28.80
N LEU A 551 1.59 -14.89 29.03
CA LEU A 551 0.44 -14.41 28.28
C LEU A 551 0.83 -14.04 26.82
N MET A 552 1.95 -13.34 26.64
CA MET A 552 2.47 -12.98 25.32
C MET A 552 2.92 -14.21 24.52
N ALA A 553 3.53 -15.21 25.15
CA ALA A 553 3.89 -16.47 24.51
C ALA A 553 2.63 -17.22 24.04
N PHE A 554 1.62 -17.37 24.91
CA PHE A 554 0.37 -18.04 24.56
C PHE A 554 -0.34 -17.33 23.40
N THR A 555 -0.59 -16.02 23.53
CA THR A 555 -1.27 -15.25 22.48
C THR A 555 -0.46 -15.18 21.19
N GLY A 556 0.87 -15.10 21.27
CA GLY A 556 1.77 -15.16 20.14
C GLY A 556 1.69 -16.47 19.36
N VAL A 557 1.61 -17.62 20.06
CA VAL A 557 1.41 -18.94 19.43
C VAL A 557 0.04 -19.03 18.77
N VAL A 558 -1.03 -18.57 19.43
CA VAL A 558 -2.38 -18.52 18.83
C VAL A 558 -2.38 -17.69 17.54
N LEU A 559 -1.73 -16.53 17.53
CA LEU A 559 -1.64 -15.66 16.36
C LEU A 559 -0.72 -16.20 15.27
N TRP A 560 0.26 -17.04 15.62
CA TRP A 560 1.14 -17.69 14.66
C TRP A 560 0.48 -18.90 13.98
N PHE A 561 -0.33 -19.66 14.73
CA PHE A 561 -0.99 -20.88 14.26
C PHE A 561 -2.51 -20.81 14.45
N PRO A 562 -3.20 -19.85 13.78
CA PRO A 562 -4.62 -19.61 14.03
C PRO A 562 -5.52 -20.79 13.62
N ALA A 563 -5.17 -21.53 12.57
CA ALA A 563 -5.92 -22.72 12.15
C ALA A 563 -5.87 -23.83 13.22
N LEU A 564 -4.70 -24.07 13.82
CA LEU A 564 -4.54 -25.03 14.92
C LEU A 564 -5.31 -24.55 16.16
N ALA A 565 -5.20 -23.26 16.49
CA ALA A 565 -5.85 -22.70 17.66
C ALA A 565 -7.38 -22.81 17.58
N THR A 566 -7.98 -22.52 16.43
CA THR A 566 -9.46 -22.64 16.23
C THR A 566 -9.94 -24.09 16.14
N GLY A 567 -9.05 -25.04 15.93
CA GLY A 567 -9.34 -26.48 16.05
C GLY A 567 -9.38 -26.97 17.51
N LEU A 568 -8.69 -26.28 18.43
CA LEU A 568 -8.59 -26.65 19.84
C LEU A 568 -9.45 -25.78 20.78
N PHE A 569 -9.71 -24.54 20.39
CA PHE A 569 -10.40 -23.53 21.19
C PHE A 569 -11.58 -22.93 20.38
N PRO A 570 -12.54 -22.28 21.04
CA PRO A 570 -13.60 -21.55 20.37
C PRO A 570 -13.06 -20.48 19.42
N THR A 571 -13.76 -20.17 18.35
CA THR A 571 -13.34 -19.25 17.26
C THR A 571 -12.93 -17.85 17.73
N TRP A 572 -13.53 -17.36 18.82
CA TRP A 572 -13.19 -16.05 19.40
C TRP A 572 -11.77 -15.96 19.97
N ILE A 573 -11.06 -17.09 20.15
CA ILE A 573 -9.71 -17.11 20.75
C ILE A 573 -8.73 -16.28 19.96
N VAL A 574 -8.80 -16.29 18.62
CA VAL A 574 -7.89 -15.53 17.75
C VAL A 574 -8.07 -14.03 17.96
N SER A 575 -9.32 -13.55 17.91
CA SER A 575 -9.62 -12.11 18.06
C SER A 575 -9.33 -11.57 19.46
N ILE A 576 -9.54 -12.39 20.49
CA ILE A 576 -9.15 -12.03 21.86
C ILE A 576 -7.63 -12.05 22.01
N SER A 577 -6.95 -13.05 21.45
CA SER A 577 -5.48 -13.11 21.49
C SER A 577 -4.84 -11.92 20.80
N GLU A 578 -5.39 -11.46 19.67
CA GLU A 578 -4.93 -10.23 19.02
C GLU A 578 -5.07 -9.00 19.95
N THR A 579 -6.23 -8.86 20.56
CA THR A 579 -6.50 -7.76 21.51
C THR A 579 -5.56 -7.81 22.71
N VAL A 580 -5.45 -8.97 23.35
CA VAL A 580 -4.60 -9.17 24.53
C VAL A 580 -3.13 -8.96 24.19
N HIS A 581 -2.63 -9.56 23.09
CA HIS A 581 -1.25 -9.40 22.66
C HIS A 581 -0.85 -7.95 22.43
N PHE A 582 -1.74 -7.18 21.81
CA PHE A 582 -1.53 -5.77 21.54
C PHE A 582 -1.50 -4.92 22.82
N TYR A 583 -2.50 -5.06 23.68
CA TYR A 583 -2.56 -4.24 24.90
C TYR A 583 -1.52 -4.66 25.95
N GLU A 584 -1.20 -5.96 26.04
CA GLU A 584 -0.14 -6.44 26.91
C GLU A 584 1.24 -5.93 26.44
N ALA A 585 1.49 -5.86 25.13
CA ALA A 585 2.71 -5.25 24.60
C ALA A 585 2.85 -3.77 25.02
N TRP A 586 1.75 -3.00 25.02
CA TRP A 586 1.73 -1.64 25.53
C TRP A 586 1.95 -1.59 27.03
N LEU A 587 1.24 -2.43 27.80
CA LEU A 587 1.37 -2.48 29.24
C LEU A 587 2.81 -2.82 29.66
N ALA A 588 3.39 -3.87 29.10
CA ALA A 588 4.77 -4.28 29.39
C ALA A 588 5.79 -3.18 29.01
N THR A 589 5.63 -2.56 27.83
CA THR A 589 6.52 -1.48 27.38
C THR A 589 6.44 -0.28 28.32
N LEU A 590 5.24 0.16 28.67
CA LEU A 590 5.05 1.29 29.58
C LEU A 590 5.54 0.98 30.99
N ALA A 591 5.35 -0.25 31.49
CA ALA A 591 5.89 -0.66 32.77
C ALA A 591 7.43 -0.57 32.79
N ILE A 592 8.11 -1.04 31.74
CA ILE A 592 9.58 -0.89 31.64
C ILE A 592 10.00 0.57 31.55
N VAL A 593 9.36 1.38 30.73
CA VAL A 593 9.73 2.80 30.55
C VAL A 593 9.44 3.65 31.79
N VAL A 594 8.26 3.47 32.41
CA VAL A 594 7.81 4.32 33.52
C VAL A 594 8.33 3.83 34.86
N TRP A 595 8.39 2.52 35.06
CA TRP A 595 8.71 1.92 36.35
C TRP A 595 10.18 1.47 36.42
N HIS A 596 10.58 0.52 35.58
CA HIS A 596 11.94 -0.02 35.60
C HIS A 596 13.00 1.05 35.37
N PHE A 597 12.88 1.87 34.32
CA PHE A 597 13.85 2.92 34.04
C PHE A 597 13.87 4.00 35.13
N PHE A 598 12.74 4.24 35.82
CA PHE A 598 12.77 5.12 36.95
C PHE A 598 13.73 4.59 38.03
N PHE A 599 13.60 3.33 38.46
CA PHE A 599 14.41 2.78 39.55
C PHE A 599 15.87 2.52 39.17
N VAL A 600 16.19 2.26 37.88
CA VAL A 600 17.56 1.95 37.45
C VAL A 600 18.32 3.13 36.86
N MET A 601 17.63 4.23 36.48
CA MET A 601 18.26 5.37 35.81
C MET A 601 17.91 6.72 36.44
N ILE A 602 16.63 6.94 36.84
CA ILE A 602 16.12 8.26 37.21
C ILE A 602 16.10 8.45 38.72
N HIS A 603 15.98 7.35 39.47
CA HIS A 603 15.89 7.43 40.93
C HIS A 603 17.09 8.18 41.52
N PRO A 604 16.86 9.17 42.47
CA PRO A 604 17.94 10.05 42.95
C PRO A 604 19.14 9.36 43.60
N GLU A 605 18.96 8.15 44.13
CA GLU A 605 20.07 7.36 44.73
C GLU A 605 20.95 6.69 43.70
N VAL A 606 20.44 6.40 42.47
CA VAL A 606 21.15 5.66 41.42
C VAL A 606 21.49 6.52 40.21
N TYR A 607 20.97 7.77 40.15
CA TYR A 607 21.22 8.65 38.98
C TYR A 607 22.71 8.86 38.73
N PRO A 608 23.21 8.79 37.47
CA PRO A 608 22.45 8.71 36.22
C PRO A 608 22.01 7.29 35.83
N MET A 609 22.57 6.23 36.38
CA MET A 609 22.19 4.85 36.13
C MET A 609 22.79 3.92 37.19
N SER A 610 22.05 2.87 37.59
CA SER A 610 22.60 1.76 38.35
C SER A 610 23.51 0.89 37.49
N TRP A 611 24.73 0.65 37.92
CA TRP A 611 25.72 -0.20 37.23
C TRP A 611 25.65 -1.67 37.66
N ILE A 612 24.78 -2.03 38.59
CA ILE A 612 24.68 -3.38 39.20
C ILE A 612 24.39 -4.44 38.13
N TRP A 613 23.50 -4.12 37.16
CA TRP A 613 23.16 -5.05 36.07
C TRP A 613 24.33 -5.39 35.14
N LEU A 614 25.39 -4.58 35.13
CA LEU A 614 26.59 -4.77 34.31
C LEU A 614 27.78 -5.27 35.14
N THR A 615 27.98 -4.71 36.34
CA THR A 615 29.11 -5.04 37.20
C THR A 615 28.83 -6.18 38.18
N GLY A 616 27.59 -6.40 38.52
CA GLY A 616 27.13 -7.32 39.56
C GLY A 616 27.25 -6.75 40.97
N ASN A 617 27.94 -5.62 41.17
CA ASN A 617 28.25 -5.07 42.48
C ASN A 617 27.30 -3.93 42.88
N MET A 618 26.81 -3.95 44.11
CA MET A 618 25.99 -2.91 44.75
C MET A 618 26.84 -2.10 45.71
N PRO A 619 26.86 -0.76 45.65
CA PRO A 619 27.54 0.08 46.65
C PRO A 619 27.02 -0.14 48.08
N GLU A 620 27.89 0.00 49.08
CA GLU A 620 27.54 -0.23 50.49
C GLU A 620 26.45 0.71 50.99
N HIS A 621 26.52 1.98 50.60
CA HIS A 621 25.48 2.96 50.98
C HIS A 621 24.11 2.59 50.43
N GLU A 622 24.04 2.07 49.18
CA GLU A 622 22.80 1.62 48.55
C GLU A 622 22.25 0.36 49.27
N ALA A 623 23.15 -0.59 49.62
CA ALA A 623 22.77 -1.77 50.38
C ALA A 623 22.20 -1.41 51.75
N MET A 624 22.86 -0.50 52.48
CA MET A 624 22.37 -0.02 53.79
C MET A 624 21.06 0.79 53.70
N ALA A 625 20.98 1.69 52.72
CA ALA A 625 19.84 2.60 52.60
C ALA A 625 18.57 1.92 52.10
N VAL A 626 18.68 1.04 51.10
CA VAL A 626 17.53 0.38 50.46
C VAL A 626 17.29 -1.00 51.05
N HIS A 627 18.34 -1.81 51.16
CA HIS A 627 18.29 -3.21 51.59
C HIS A 627 18.83 -3.41 53.00
N GLY A 628 18.53 -2.48 53.92
CA GLY A 628 19.10 -2.44 55.27
C GLY A 628 18.92 -3.71 56.09
N ARG A 629 17.82 -4.46 55.89
CA ARG A 629 17.62 -5.75 56.56
C ARG A 629 18.54 -6.82 55.95
N TRP A 630 18.68 -6.86 54.62
CA TRP A 630 19.65 -7.75 53.98
C TRP A 630 21.09 -7.43 54.36
N TYR A 631 21.40 -6.15 54.48
CA TYR A 631 22.71 -5.70 54.96
C TYR A 631 23.01 -6.20 56.38
N ASP A 632 22.06 -6.08 57.30
CA ASP A 632 22.26 -6.47 58.71
C ASP A 632 22.27 -8.00 58.90
N GLU A 633 21.41 -8.74 58.17
CA GLU A 633 21.22 -10.19 58.35
C GLU A 633 22.28 -11.02 57.61
N ASP A 634 22.67 -10.62 56.39
CA ASP A 634 23.49 -11.46 55.50
C ASP A 634 24.88 -10.85 55.20
N LEU A 635 25.03 -9.51 55.18
CA LEU A 635 26.27 -8.87 54.77
C LEU A 635 27.15 -8.40 55.96
N ALA A 636 26.63 -8.27 57.17
CA ALA A 636 27.38 -7.91 58.36
C ALA A 636 28.36 -9.00 58.78
N ASP A 637 27.98 -10.30 58.67
CA ASP A 637 28.83 -11.45 58.95
C ASP A 637 30.02 -11.54 57.99
N ASP A 638 29.83 -11.28 56.70
CA ASP A 638 30.93 -11.25 55.68
C ASP A 638 31.95 -10.13 55.99
N ARG A 639 31.49 -9.05 56.56
CA ARG A 639 32.33 -7.92 56.94
C ARG A 639 33.26 -8.22 58.10
N ASP A 640 32.79 -8.93 59.09
CA ASP A 640 33.58 -9.33 60.26
C ASP A 640 34.65 -10.37 59.88
N VAL A 641 34.36 -11.23 58.92
CA VAL A 641 35.32 -12.19 58.36
C VAL A 641 36.40 -11.47 57.56
N GLN A 642 36.07 -10.46 56.74
CA GLN A 642 37.03 -9.69 55.96
C GLN A 642 37.88 -8.74 56.85
N ASN A 643 37.28 -8.09 57.82
CA ASN A 643 38.00 -7.25 58.78
C ASN A 643 38.92 -8.10 59.68
N GLY A 644 38.52 -9.33 60.05
CA GLY A 644 39.35 -10.25 60.79
C GLY A 644 40.56 -10.79 60.01
N LEU A 645 40.47 -10.83 58.66
CA LEU A 645 41.57 -11.22 57.79
C LEU A 645 42.54 -10.05 57.52
N SER A 646 42.07 -8.80 57.43
CA SER A 646 42.91 -7.59 57.27
C SER A 646 43.63 -7.22 58.53
N GLY A 647 43.08 -7.51 59.71
CA GLY A 647 43.73 -7.28 61.02
C GLY A 647 44.82 -8.25 61.39
N ARG A 648 45.09 -9.27 60.56
CA ARG A 648 46.17 -10.26 60.77
C ARG A 648 47.46 -9.96 59.99
N GLU A 649 47.42 -9.02 59.04
CA GLU A 649 48.61 -8.69 58.23
C GLU A 649 49.46 -7.54 58.81
N ASP A 650 49.01 -6.80 59.83
CA ASP A 650 49.72 -5.63 60.40
C ASP A 650 50.23 -5.86 61.86
N SER A 651 50.66 -7.06 62.23
CA SER A 651 51.49 -7.26 63.44
C SER A 651 52.97 -7.22 63.04
N PRO A 652 53.73 -6.13 63.37
CA PRO A 652 55.19 -6.13 63.21
C PRO A 652 55.76 -7.16 64.22
N GLY A 653 56.42 -8.19 63.65
CA GLY A 653 57.18 -9.14 64.49
C GLY A 653 58.22 -8.44 65.32
N ASP A 654 58.13 -8.57 66.62
CA ASP A 654 59.18 -8.31 67.55
C ASP A 654 60.45 -9.12 67.18
N GLN A 655 61.47 -8.41 66.78
CA GLN A 655 62.84 -8.93 66.77
C GLN A 655 63.52 -8.41 68.02
N ALA A 656 63.79 -9.31 68.93
CA ALA A 656 64.88 -9.19 69.92
C ALA A 656 65.95 -10.25 69.65
#